data_eb321fcf8375b57613c33693e60ef5aa
#
_entry.id   eb321fcf8375b57613c33693e60ef5aa
#
_cell.length_a   1.000
_cell.length_b   1.000
_cell.length_c   1.000
_cell.angle_alpha   90.00
_cell.angle_beta   90.00
_cell.angle_gamma   90.00
#
_symmetry.space_group_name_H-M   'P 1'
#
loop_
_entity.id
_entity.type
_entity.pdbx_description
1 polymer ?
#
loop_
_entity_poly.entity_id
_entity_poly.type
_entity_poly.pdbx_seq_one_letter_code
_entity_poly.pdbx_strand_id
1 'polypeptide(L)'
;GASAIYGADAVAGVVNNVLQTDYEGSSLSVRVTGYEHFDATNTDISYKFGTSLNGGATNISLFARYRDRGRIKASEDERWYSQDYRRYLSEDDPFYVNALRNTSTYGWFQLDLPGRGVGQSWHASNDGETALADATDPRGGALLCALPGAVLTGFGTCMFDNRLGQNRSNQRGMGDYRGKMERSQIFVFTNHEFESGIELFNEIGYYTSDSFRLISAGSFKGGIFNIPSNYYWFSQLPESIGFPTSGSSIRIDGWRPYNLNREISVDKTSTRFVLGLRGTTNNGWDWEAAVVNADAKSVDAAGNRMTYEAVYEQFYGAVATTADAWNIFDTNWDTNNSEDVLTTIYRRDKSSLDMFDFKISNDDLFELPGGSAGILIGMERRKESYTDDRDPYLDGTVKNQDCCGVTSATLSFPFTSGVLGSSPTIDVSGTKRVNSTFVEMVLPITDKLDAQIAVRNEDFSDTESTTVSRLAAGYTFNDIVKVRASVSTAFRSPNILQINQPFVTRTGTRTDAVQEYRIYRNNNNTRPSSGSGFANDYTISNTLHYRLGNPDLKPEESDNATFGVVITPIDSLTITVDKWSIEKDNTIGLFGRNNSSVYDLLLRIQQGIGGASNVAEMLAFCQGKNILNSQFDKYALNGSYVLRDADPSSSYDDDFFNAGICPAGQQDTIYEPYQNLALRTVEGTDIAIYYDFETSIGDFSVTLQSSITDKFEQEPSAQFSAIAAAVADGTLPPYISLEGYGDLKNNENIGTDQKDTLKVNYRRGDWGASLSALRVGELFDNGVKSDDGQVYVIPSMTTANVSVYKKLTLNGNDARLRLMIRNIADERAPLADGFFGFYSDIHRDEGRHYYLDLRMDF
;
A
#
# COMPACT_ATOMS: atom_id res chain seq x y z
N GLY A 1 1.49 6.00 -24.31
CA GLY A 1 1.47 4.55 -24.03
C GLY A 1 2.56 3.80 -24.76
N ALA A 2 3.12 2.83 -24.13
CA ALA A 2 4.19 1.99 -24.67
C ALA A 2 3.74 0.55 -24.92
N SER A 3 2.45 0.24 -24.73
CA SER A 3 1.90 -1.12 -24.83
C SER A 3 2.06 -1.74 -26.24
N ALA A 4 2.02 -0.93 -27.30
CA ALA A 4 2.22 -1.40 -28.67
C ALA A 4 3.64 -1.97 -28.91
N ILE A 5 4.62 -1.58 -28.09
CA ILE A 5 6.01 -2.05 -28.22
C ILE A 5 6.32 -3.08 -27.13
N TYR A 6 5.95 -2.82 -25.88
CA TYR A 6 6.36 -3.59 -24.69
C TYR A 6 5.25 -4.47 -24.11
N GLY A 7 4.03 -4.45 -24.66
CA GLY A 7 2.91 -5.29 -24.24
C GLY A 7 2.03 -4.71 -23.15
N ALA A 8 1.17 -5.58 -22.65
CA ALA A 8 0.24 -5.26 -21.56
C ALA A 8 0.95 -4.59 -20.39
N ASP A 9 0.22 -3.78 -19.64
CA ASP A 9 0.68 -3.03 -18.46
C ASP A 9 1.57 -1.80 -18.75
N ALA A 10 2.07 -1.61 -19.98
CA ALA A 10 2.85 -0.44 -20.37
C ALA A 10 1.97 0.77 -20.74
N VAL A 11 0.95 1.07 -19.91
CA VAL A 11 -0.07 2.10 -20.19
C VAL A 11 0.53 3.50 -20.25
N ALA A 12 1.31 3.89 -19.26
CA ALA A 12 1.91 5.23 -19.19
C ALA A 12 3.29 5.27 -19.85
N GLY A 13 4.16 4.31 -19.56
CA GLY A 13 5.52 4.25 -20.05
C GLY A 13 6.26 3.02 -19.55
N VAL A 14 7.53 2.89 -19.96
CA VAL A 14 8.43 1.80 -19.60
C VAL A 14 9.75 2.35 -19.11
N VAL A 15 10.27 1.80 -18.02
CA VAL A 15 11.65 1.99 -17.58
C VAL A 15 12.46 0.79 -18.00
N ASN A 16 13.32 0.96 -19.01
CA ASN A 16 14.21 -0.09 -19.48
C ASN A 16 15.56 -0.01 -18.77
N ASN A 17 15.96 -1.07 -18.07
CA ASN A 17 17.27 -1.22 -17.45
C ASN A 17 18.16 -2.08 -18.35
N VAL A 18 19.07 -1.44 -19.05
CA VAL A 18 20.04 -2.14 -19.90
C VAL A 18 21.17 -2.68 -19.03
N LEU A 19 21.34 -4.00 -19.05
CA LEU A 19 22.38 -4.67 -18.28
C LEU A 19 23.70 -4.66 -19.05
N GLN A 20 24.81 -4.54 -18.31
CA GLN A 20 26.15 -4.66 -18.86
C GLN A 20 26.52 -6.15 -18.91
N THR A 21 26.46 -6.75 -20.07
CA THR A 21 26.64 -8.20 -20.26
C THR A 21 28.01 -8.60 -20.85
N ASP A 22 28.87 -7.61 -21.17
CA ASP A 22 30.16 -7.74 -21.85
C ASP A 22 31.29 -7.07 -21.06
N TYR A 23 31.22 -7.06 -19.74
CA TYR A 23 32.21 -6.41 -18.90
C TYR A 23 33.59 -7.06 -19.03
N GLU A 24 34.66 -6.27 -19.03
CA GLU A 24 36.05 -6.70 -18.94
C GLU A 24 36.76 -6.03 -17.77
N GLY A 25 37.62 -6.79 -17.06
CA GLY A 25 38.35 -6.36 -15.87
C GLY A 25 37.65 -6.75 -14.57
N SER A 26 38.05 -6.12 -13.48
CA SER A 26 37.40 -6.29 -12.20
C SER A 26 37.20 -4.97 -11.47
N SER A 27 36.12 -4.86 -10.70
CA SER A 27 35.78 -3.65 -9.95
C SER A 27 35.10 -4.03 -8.63
N LEU A 28 35.63 -3.48 -7.53
CA LEU A 28 35.05 -3.60 -6.19
C LEU A 28 34.55 -2.22 -5.73
N SER A 29 33.31 -2.15 -5.25
CA SER A 29 32.79 -0.95 -4.58
C SER A 29 32.27 -1.30 -3.20
N VAL A 30 32.68 -0.51 -2.21
CA VAL A 30 32.22 -0.61 -0.82
C VAL A 30 31.65 0.73 -0.40
N ARG A 31 30.40 0.73 0.05
CA ARG A 31 29.72 1.92 0.55
C ARG A 31 29.23 1.67 1.97
N VAL A 32 29.48 2.64 2.85
CA VAL A 32 28.96 2.68 4.21
C VAL A 32 28.10 3.93 4.36
N THR A 33 26.96 3.77 5.01
CA THR A 33 26.00 4.86 5.30
C THR A 33 25.80 4.97 6.79
N GLY A 34 25.93 6.16 7.36
CA GLY A 34 25.55 6.51 8.72
C GLY A 34 24.47 7.57 8.73
N TYR A 35 23.69 7.63 9.80
CA TYR A 35 22.60 8.59 10.02
C TYR A 35 23.00 9.56 11.12
N GLU A 36 22.52 10.81 11.04
CA GLU A 36 22.77 11.80 12.08
C GLU A 36 21.98 11.53 13.35
N HIS A 37 20.75 11.06 13.19
CA HIS A 37 19.80 10.89 14.29
C HIS A 37 19.68 9.43 14.80
N PHE A 38 20.32 8.45 14.14
CA PHE A 38 20.14 7.03 14.44
C PHE A 38 21.45 6.28 14.43
N ASP A 39 21.54 5.27 15.28
CA ASP A 39 22.72 4.39 15.36
C ASP A 39 22.82 3.38 14.20
N ALA A 40 21.82 3.36 13.33
CA ALA A 40 21.77 2.44 12.21
C ALA A 40 22.87 2.70 11.19
N THR A 41 23.51 1.63 10.72
CA THR A 41 24.50 1.67 9.65
C THR A 41 24.03 0.77 8.50
N ASN A 42 24.25 1.20 7.26
CA ASN A 42 24.05 0.34 6.10
C ASN A 42 25.38 0.10 5.40
N THR A 43 25.59 -1.13 4.95
CA THR A 43 26.76 -1.53 4.16
C THR A 43 26.29 -2.07 2.81
N ASP A 44 26.97 -1.65 1.73
CA ASP A 44 26.68 -2.06 0.37
C ASP A 44 28.01 -2.41 -0.32
N ILE A 45 28.20 -3.68 -0.68
CA ILE A 45 29.40 -4.19 -1.33
C ILE A 45 28.99 -4.72 -2.70
N SER A 46 29.64 -4.26 -3.75
CA SER A 46 29.42 -4.79 -5.09
C SER A 46 30.73 -5.14 -5.78
N TYR A 47 30.72 -6.25 -6.46
CA TYR A 47 31.85 -6.74 -7.23
C TYR A 47 31.42 -7.03 -8.65
N LYS A 48 32.22 -6.60 -9.61
CA LYS A 48 32.09 -6.92 -11.03
C LYS A 48 33.38 -7.60 -11.49
N PHE A 49 33.21 -8.60 -12.33
CA PHE A 49 34.30 -9.27 -12.99
C PHE A 49 33.88 -9.65 -14.42
N GLY A 50 34.82 -9.58 -15.35
CA GLY A 50 34.58 -10.07 -16.70
C GLY A 50 35.88 -10.33 -17.45
N THR A 51 35.81 -11.28 -18.34
CA THR A 51 36.96 -11.68 -19.16
C THR A 51 36.53 -12.22 -20.51
N SER A 52 37.31 -11.93 -21.52
CA SER A 52 37.16 -12.51 -22.86
C SER A 52 38.10 -13.69 -23.05
N LEU A 53 37.60 -14.77 -23.62
CA LEU A 53 38.27 -16.02 -23.91
C LEU A 53 38.23 -16.31 -25.41
N ASN A 54 38.99 -17.29 -25.87
CA ASN A 54 39.00 -17.76 -27.25
C ASN A 54 39.26 -16.65 -28.30
N GLY A 55 40.21 -15.76 -28.00
CA GLY A 55 40.50 -14.64 -28.89
C GLY A 55 39.42 -13.54 -28.97
N GLY A 56 38.56 -13.46 -27.96
CA GLY A 56 37.45 -12.53 -27.89
C GLY A 56 36.07 -13.09 -28.24
N ALA A 57 36.02 -14.33 -28.77
CA ALA A 57 34.76 -14.97 -29.15
C ALA A 57 33.84 -15.32 -27.98
N THR A 58 34.34 -15.40 -26.76
CA THR A 58 33.54 -15.67 -25.58
C THR A 58 33.80 -14.62 -24.50
N ASN A 59 32.76 -13.92 -24.05
CA ASN A 59 32.82 -13.09 -22.84
C ASN A 59 32.04 -13.73 -21.71
N ILE A 60 32.60 -13.74 -20.52
CA ILE A 60 31.92 -14.15 -19.28
C ILE A 60 32.00 -12.98 -18.31
N SER A 61 30.84 -12.48 -17.88
CA SER A 61 30.69 -11.37 -16.94
C SER A 61 29.96 -11.84 -15.69
N LEU A 62 30.45 -11.41 -14.51
CA LEU A 62 29.87 -11.66 -13.21
C LEU A 62 29.56 -10.33 -12.52
N PHE A 63 28.40 -10.21 -11.94
CA PHE A 63 28.03 -9.15 -11.01
C PHE A 63 27.54 -9.77 -9.70
N ALA A 64 28.15 -9.41 -8.58
CA ALA A 64 27.73 -9.82 -7.24
C ALA A 64 27.53 -8.59 -6.36
N ARG A 65 26.49 -8.58 -5.54
CA ARG A 65 26.22 -7.52 -4.58
C ARG A 65 25.69 -8.08 -3.28
N TYR A 66 26.20 -7.56 -2.17
CA TYR A 66 25.69 -7.75 -0.83
C TYR A 66 25.30 -6.40 -0.24
N ARG A 67 24.14 -6.35 0.41
CA ARG A 67 23.67 -5.16 1.10
C ARG A 67 23.08 -5.55 2.45
N ASP A 68 23.62 -4.95 3.51
CA ASP A 68 23.03 -4.97 4.85
C ASP A 68 22.46 -3.58 5.17
N ARG A 69 21.24 -3.56 5.65
CA ARG A 69 20.51 -2.36 6.04
C ARG A 69 20.15 -2.45 7.52
N GLY A 70 20.71 -1.57 8.32
CA GLY A 70 20.47 -1.48 9.75
C GLY A 70 19.01 -1.19 10.11
N ARG A 71 18.60 -1.68 11.25
CA ARG A 71 17.31 -1.44 11.87
C ARG A 71 17.26 -0.03 12.46
N ILE A 72 16.11 0.66 12.37
CA ILE A 72 15.81 1.90 13.06
C ILE A 72 14.54 1.69 13.87
N LYS A 73 14.61 1.85 15.18
CA LYS A 73 13.45 1.77 16.07
C LYS A 73 12.71 3.10 16.07
N ALA A 74 11.38 3.06 16.18
CA ALA A 74 10.60 4.28 16.31
C ALA A 74 10.93 5.07 17.58
N SER A 75 11.38 4.38 18.63
CA SER A 75 11.81 4.99 19.91
C SER A 75 13.12 5.80 19.83
N GLU A 76 13.88 5.70 18.74
CA GLU A 76 15.12 6.48 18.56
C GLU A 76 14.84 7.95 18.17
N ASP A 77 13.60 8.26 17.71
CA ASP A 77 13.22 9.62 17.33
C ASP A 77 11.94 10.05 18.07
N GLU A 78 12.01 11.16 18.74
CA GLU A 78 10.89 11.74 19.48
C GLU A 78 9.69 12.08 18.61
N ARG A 79 9.89 12.41 17.31
CA ARG A 79 8.81 12.62 16.34
C ARG A 79 7.99 11.37 16.11
N TRP A 80 8.63 10.21 16.04
CA TRP A 80 7.96 8.94 15.73
C TRP A 80 7.48 8.22 16.98
N TYR A 81 8.12 8.48 18.11
CA TYR A 81 7.81 7.84 19.37
C TYR A 81 6.40 8.17 19.88
N SER A 82 5.98 9.42 19.76
CA SER A 82 4.68 9.87 20.28
C SER A 82 3.65 10.04 19.17
N GLN A 83 2.41 9.64 19.48
CA GLN A 83 1.23 9.83 18.63
C GLN A 83 0.47 11.13 18.91
N ASP A 84 0.91 11.91 19.87
CA ASP A 84 0.37 13.24 20.16
C ASP A 84 1.14 14.28 19.36
N TYR A 85 0.55 14.71 18.24
CA TYR A 85 1.15 15.69 17.34
C TYR A 85 0.79 17.14 17.68
N ARG A 86 -0.03 17.38 18.70
CA ARG A 86 -0.41 18.74 19.15
C ARG A 86 0.80 19.58 19.52
N ARG A 87 1.88 18.98 20.00
CA ARG A 87 3.16 19.66 20.28
C ARG A 87 3.83 20.32 19.06
N TYR A 88 3.39 20.02 17.83
CA TYR A 88 3.88 20.61 16.59
C TYR A 88 2.98 21.72 16.06
N LEU A 89 1.86 21.97 16.69
CA LEU A 89 0.89 23.00 16.33
C LEU A 89 0.72 23.98 17.47
N SER A 90 0.33 25.22 17.16
CA SER A 90 -0.07 26.18 18.18
C SER A 90 -1.47 25.82 18.72
N GLU A 91 -1.78 26.20 19.94
CA GLU A 91 -3.11 25.98 20.56
C GLU A 91 -4.25 26.68 19.81
N ASP A 92 -3.92 27.75 19.07
CA ASP A 92 -4.86 28.49 18.21
C ASP A 92 -5.02 27.87 16.80
N ASP A 93 -4.27 26.81 16.48
CA ASP A 93 -4.36 26.16 15.19
C ASP A 93 -5.71 25.42 15.06
N PRO A 94 -6.47 25.64 13.98
CA PRO A 94 -7.78 25.01 13.80
C PRO A 94 -7.74 23.47 13.75
N PHE A 95 -6.56 22.89 13.56
CA PHE A 95 -6.35 21.43 13.56
C PHE A 95 -5.77 20.88 14.85
N TYR A 96 -5.51 21.73 15.86
CA TYR A 96 -4.86 21.35 17.10
C TYR A 96 -5.57 20.19 17.82
N VAL A 97 -6.88 20.22 17.94
CA VAL A 97 -7.67 19.17 18.60
C VAL A 97 -7.58 17.86 17.81
N ASN A 98 -7.57 17.94 16.48
CA ASN A 98 -7.49 16.78 15.60
C ASN A 98 -6.09 16.18 15.50
N ALA A 99 -5.05 16.92 15.89
CA ALA A 99 -3.67 16.45 15.91
C ALA A 99 -3.37 15.45 17.03
N LEU A 100 -4.28 15.26 17.94
CA LEU A 100 -4.29 14.11 18.84
C LEU A 100 -4.83 12.91 18.07
N ARG A 101 -3.94 12.21 17.43
CA ARG A 101 -4.33 11.05 16.62
C ARG A 101 -5.01 9.99 17.45
N ASN A 102 -6.10 9.55 16.92
CA ASN A 102 -6.92 8.47 17.45
C ASN A 102 -6.29 7.09 17.28
N THR A 103 -4.99 7.02 17.17
CA THR A 103 -4.30 5.79 16.90
C THR A 103 -4.08 5.03 18.18
N SER A 104 -4.79 3.94 18.32
CA SER A 104 -4.73 2.98 19.43
C SER A 104 -4.80 3.65 20.79
N THR A 105 -5.86 4.27 20.95
CA THR A 105 -6.24 4.99 22.15
C THR A 105 -6.39 4.17 23.39
N TYR A 106 -6.26 2.87 23.30
CA TYR A 106 -6.52 2.02 24.44
C TYR A 106 -5.23 1.38 24.86
N GLY A 107 -4.71 1.81 25.97
CA GLY A 107 -3.54 1.27 26.55
C GLY A 107 -3.65 -0.22 26.58
N TRP A 108 -4.59 -0.78 27.24
CA TRP A 108 -4.50 -2.13 27.64
C TRP A 108 -5.75 -2.92 27.38
N PHE A 109 -6.81 -2.64 28.11
CA PHE A 109 -8.10 -3.26 27.92
C PHE A 109 -9.17 -2.47 28.66
N GLN A 110 -10.38 -2.65 28.20
CA GLN A 110 -11.58 -2.17 28.83
C GLN A 110 -12.31 -3.36 29.42
N LEU A 111 -12.67 -3.28 30.66
CA LEU A 111 -13.45 -4.28 31.35
C LEU A 111 -14.85 -3.71 31.63
N ASP A 112 -15.86 -4.26 31.00
CA ASP A 112 -17.25 -3.91 31.26
C ASP A 112 -17.73 -4.68 32.50
N LEU A 113 -17.97 -3.99 33.59
CA LEU A 113 -18.48 -4.58 34.81
C LEU A 113 -20.00 -4.67 34.77
N PRO A 114 -20.58 -5.87 35.00
CA PRO A 114 -22.03 -6.01 35.10
C PRO A 114 -22.64 -5.14 36.19
N GLY A 115 -23.75 -4.46 35.88
CA GLY A 115 -24.48 -3.62 36.84
C GLY A 115 -24.00 -2.16 36.98
N ARG A 116 -22.93 -1.79 36.30
CA ARG A 116 -22.58 -0.38 36.07
C ARG A 116 -23.14 -0.01 34.73
N GLY A 117 -23.90 1.02 34.58
CA GLY A 117 -24.61 1.40 33.35
C GLY A 117 -23.74 1.38 32.10
N VAL A 118 -24.35 1.33 30.92
CA VAL A 118 -23.67 1.29 29.63
C VAL A 118 -22.60 2.38 29.55
N GLY A 119 -21.34 1.98 29.34
CA GLY A 119 -20.19 2.89 29.20
C GLY A 119 -19.37 3.12 30.47
N GLN A 120 -19.60 2.39 31.53
CA GLN A 120 -18.72 2.41 32.71
C GLN A 120 -17.76 1.21 32.66
N SER A 121 -16.58 1.42 32.17
CA SER A 121 -15.54 0.41 32.04
C SER A 121 -14.27 0.86 32.77
N TRP A 122 -13.53 -0.13 33.27
CA TRP A 122 -12.20 0.10 33.78
C TRP A 122 -11.17 -0.01 32.62
N HIS A 123 -10.25 0.93 32.61
CA HIS A 123 -9.12 0.90 31.69
C HIS A 123 -7.85 0.54 32.43
N ALA A 124 -7.05 -0.37 31.89
CA ALA A 124 -5.75 -0.67 32.45
C ALA A 124 -4.65 0.04 31.65
N SER A 125 -3.62 0.46 32.33
CA SER A 125 -2.44 1.09 31.77
C SER A 125 -1.17 0.63 32.46
N ASN A 126 -0.04 0.76 31.78
CA ASN A 126 1.26 0.40 32.31
C ASN A 126 1.77 1.44 33.31
N ASP A 127 2.47 1.00 34.36
CA ASP A 127 2.99 1.88 35.42
C ASP A 127 3.99 2.94 34.89
N GLY A 128 4.75 2.63 33.86
CA GLY A 128 5.71 3.55 33.28
C GLY A 128 5.18 4.45 32.17
N GLU A 129 3.91 4.33 31.76
CA GLU A 129 3.37 5.14 30.67
C GLU A 129 2.93 6.52 31.10
N THR A 130 3.22 7.49 30.23
CA THR A 130 2.72 8.85 30.37
C THR A 130 1.37 9.00 29.66
N ALA A 131 0.48 9.78 30.24
CA ALA A 131 -0.75 10.18 29.60
C ALA A 131 -0.41 10.90 28.28
N LEU A 132 -1.01 10.46 27.19
CA LEU A 132 -1.18 11.35 26.06
C LEU A 132 -2.16 12.43 26.49
N ALA A 133 -1.78 13.67 26.23
CA ALA A 133 -2.43 14.86 26.71
C ALA A 133 -3.96 14.83 26.55
N ASP A 134 -4.63 15.25 27.55
CA ASP A 134 -6.06 15.54 27.51
C ASP A 134 -6.34 16.97 27.05
N ALA A 135 -7.60 17.38 27.04
CA ALA A 135 -8.00 18.73 26.66
C ALA A 135 -7.45 19.81 27.66
N THR A 136 -6.98 19.41 28.86
CA THR A 136 -6.46 20.31 29.90
C THR A 136 -4.94 20.33 29.94
N ASP A 137 -4.26 19.28 29.45
CA ASP A 137 -2.80 19.26 29.30
C ASP A 137 -2.41 18.75 27.90
N PRO A 138 -2.36 19.62 26.90
CA PRO A 138 -2.07 19.25 25.52
C PRO A 138 -0.68 18.68 25.30
N ARG A 139 0.24 18.85 26.21
CA ARG A 139 1.63 18.38 26.07
C ARG A 139 1.86 16.98 26.63
N GLY A 140 0.89 16.46 27.38
CA GLY A 140 1.05 15.19 28.07
C GLY A 140 2.12 15.27 29.18
N GLY A 141 2.55 14.14 29.67
CA GLY A 141 3.69 14.01 30.58
C GLY A 141 3.36 13.56 31.99
N ALA A 142 2.09 13.50 32.38
CA ALA A 142 1.72 12.88 33.64
C ALA A 142 1.80 11.34 33.50
N LEU A 143 2.40 10.67 34.48
CA LEU A 143 2.34 9.21 34.55
C LEU A 143 0.88 8.78 34.70
N LEU A 144 0.39 7.92 33.85
CA LEU A 144 -1.00 7.46 33.88
C LEU A 144 -1.39 6.87 35.23
N CYS A 145 -0.53 6.04 35.78
CA CYS A 145 -0.76 5.44 37.08
C CYS A 145 -0.60 6.37 38.27
N ALA A 146 -0.14 7.59 38.05
CA ALA A 146 -0.11 8.66 39.05
C ALA A 146 -1.33 9.60 39.01
N LEU A 147 -2.22 9.42 38.03
CA LEU A 147 -3.42 10.26 37.91
C LEU A 147 -4.41 10.00 39.08
N PRO A 148 -5.18 11.02 39.48
CA PRO A 148 -6.21 10.85 40.47
C PRO A 148 -7.24 9.80 40.05
N GLY A 149 -7.51 8.84 40.94
CA GLY A 149 -8.44 7.73 40.66
C GLY A 149 -7.79 6.50 40.07
N ALA A 150 -6.49 6.52 39.79
CA ALA A 150 -5.75 5.33 39.39
C ALA A 150 -5.61 4.36 40.57
N VAL A 151 -5.84 3.10 40.32
CA VAL A 151 -5.64 2.02 41.30
C VAL A 151 -4.58 1.07 40.75
N LEU A 152 -3.44 0.96 41.46
CA LEU A 152 -2.37 0.03 41.06
C LEU A 152 -2.84 -1.42 41.21
N THR A 153 -2.61 -2.24 40.24
CA THR A 153 -2.93 -3.68 40.26
C THR A 153 -1.93 -4.50 41.07
N GLY A 154 -0.73 -4.00 41.26
CA GLY A 154 0.37 -4.71 41.87
C GLY A 154 1.23 -5.52 40.87
N PHE A 155 0.92 -5.46 39.58
CA PHE A 155 1.56 -6.24 38.50
C PHE A 155 2.15 -5.34 37.40
N GLY A 156 2.55 -4.12 37.76
CA GLY A 156 3.08 -3.16 36.79
C GLY A 156 2.03 -2.44 35.94
N THR A 157 0.76 -2.57 36.29
CA THR A 157 -0.35 -1.87 35.66
C THR A 157 -1.21 -1.13 36.68
N CYS A 158 -2.03 -0.21 36.22
CA CYS A 158 -3.06 0.47 37.02
C CYS A 158 -4.39 0.48 36.26
N MET A 159 -5.47 0.65 37.00
CA MET A 159 -6.82 0.69 36.46
C MET A 159 -7.52 2.00 36.81
N PHE A 160 -8.37 2.45 35.87
CA PHE A 160 -9.15 3.68 36.01
C PHE A 160 -10.63 3.45 35.73
N ASP A 161 -11.49 4.28 36.31
CA ASP A 161 -12.87 4.40 35.84
C ASP A 161 -12.91 5.17 34.53
N ASN A 162 -13.64 4.67 33.53
CA ASN A 162 -13.77 5.23 32.19
C ASN A 162 -14.21 6.71 32.11
N ARG A 163 -14.66 7.29 33.21
CA ARG A 163 -15.08 8.71 33.22
C ARG A 163 -13.94 9.68 32.96
N LEU A 164 -12.69 9.23 33.06
CA LEU A 164 -11.52 10.07 32.76
C LEU A 164 -11.17 10.06 31.26
N GLY A 165 -11.84 9.26 30.45
CA GLY A 165 -11.97 9.36 28.97
C GLY A 165 -10.72 9.31 28.11
N GLN A 166 -9.50 9.14 28.66
CA GLN A 166 -8.30 9.54 27.96
C GLN A 166 -7.07 8.67 28.18
N ASN A 167 -7.26 7.45 28.63
CA ASN A 167 -6.15 6.52 28.81
C ASN A 167 -5.69 5.99 27.46
N ARG A 168 -4.67 6.62 26.91
CA ARG A 168 -4.08 6.28 25.62
C ARG A 168 -2.66 5.85 25.86
N SER A 169 -2.27 4.70 25.36
CA SER A 169 -0.89 4.28 25.35
C SER A 169 -0.23 4.52 24.00
N ASN A 170 1.04 4.85 24.06
CA ASN A 170 1.87 5.04 22.89
C ASN A 170 2.42 3.71 22.39
N GLN A 171 1.69 3.08 21.47
CA GLN A 171 2.10 1.79 20.92
C GLN A 171 3.10 1.86 19.77
N ARG A 172 3.31 3.04 19.20
CA ARG A 172 4.21 3.18 18.05
C ARG A 172 5.67 3.17 18.43
N GLY A 173 6.02 3.75 19.56
CA GLY A 173 7.38 3.71 20.07
C GLY A 173 7.94 2.32 20.32
N MET A 174 7.06 1.32 20.44
CA MET A 174 7.45 -0.07 20.63
C MET A 174 7.90 -0.78 19.34
N GLY A 175 7.55 -0.28 18.16
CA GLY A 175 7.86 -0.90 16.87
C GLY A 175 9.08 -0.30 16.17
N ASP A 176 9.32 -0.77 14.97
CA ASP A 176 10.37 -0.25 14.11
C ASP A 176 9.80 0.80 13.14
N TYR A 177 10.52 1.92 13.02
CA TYR A 177 10.36 2.82 11.89
C TYR A 177 10.81 2.13 10.60
N ARG A 178 11.97 1.44 10.68
CA ARG A 178 12.54 0.71 9.57
C ARG A 178 13.18 -0.60 10.03
N GLY A 179 12.71 -1.72 9.50
CA GLY A 179 13.26 -3.05 9.80
C GLY A 179 14.66 -3.26 9.22
N LYS A 180 15.39 -4.23 9.82
CA LYS A 180 16.63 -4.78 9.27
C LYS A 180 16.35 -5.45 7.92
N MET A 181 17.33 -5.44 7.00
CA MET A 181 17.22 -6.17 5.74
C MET A 181 18.61 -6.51 5.19
N GLU A 182 18.83 -7.79 4.90
CA GLU A 182 20.00 -8.29 4.20
C GLU A 182 19.60 -8.73 2.80
N ARG A 183 20.43 -8.43 1.80
CA ARG A 183 20.21 -8.80 0.41
C ARG A 183 21.49 -9.28 -0.23
N SER A 184 21.39 -10.38 -0.99
CA SER A 184 22.46 -10.87 -1.84
C SER A 184 21.92 -11.07 -3.25
N GLN A 185 22.72 -10.72 -4.23
CA GLN A 185 22.41 -10.99 -5.64
C GLN A 185 23.65 -11.33 -6.43
N ILE A 186 23.51 -12.27 -7.34
CA ILE A 186 24.56 -12.67 -8.26
C ILE A 186 23.93 -12.78 -9.64
N PHE A 187 24.61 -12.18 -10.64
CA PHE A 187 24.29 -12.36 -12.05
C PHE A 187 25.52 -12.84 -12.78
N VAL A 188 25.34 -13.81 -13.67
CA VAL A 188 26.35 -14.30 -14.60
C VAL A 188 25.82 -14.16 -16.02
N PHE A 189 26.60 -13.53 -16.86
CA PHE A 189 26.32 -13.38 -18.28
C PHE A 189 27.39 -14.11 -19.07
N THR A 190 27.00 -14.77 -20.15
CA THR A 190 27.92 -15.41 -21.09
C THR A 190 27.46 -15.08 -22.51
N ASN A 191 28.34 -14.51 -23.29
CA ASN A 191 28.14 -14.30 -24.71
C ASN A 191 29.22 -15.09 -25.47
N HIS A 192 28.83 -15.83 -26.51
CA HIS A 192 29.73 -16.58 -27.32
C HIS A 192 29.36 -16.44 -28.83
N GLU A 193 30.26 -15.86 -29.59
CA GLU A 193 30.11 -15.72 -31.03
C GLU A 193 30.75 -16.95 -31.75
N PHE A 194 29.94 -17.68 -32.51
CA PHE A 194 30.40 -18.77 -33.34
C PHE A 194 31.02 -18.26 -34.62
N GLU A 195 31.86 -19.07 -35.28
CA GLU A 195 32.42 -18.74 -36.59
C GLU A 195 31.39 -18.44 -37.70
N SER A 196 30.15 -18.87 -37.50
CA SER A 196 29.01 -18.57 -38.36
C SER A 196 28.45 -17.15 -38.21
N GLY A 197 28.93 -16.35 -37.25
CA GLY A 197 28.37 -15.06 -36.89
C GLY A 197 27.09 -15.14 -36.01
N ILE A 198 26.70 -16.35 -35.61
CA ILE A 198 25.63 -16.54 -34.64
C ILE A 198 26.20 -16.34 -33.23
N GLU A 199 25.51 -15.57 -32.40
CA GLU A 199 25.88 -15.38 -30.99
C GLU A 199 24.92 -16.14 -30.10
N LEU A 200 25.47 -16.91 -29.17
CA LEU A 200 24.74 -17.47 -28.03
C LEU A 200 24.90 -16.52 -26.83
N PHE A 201 23.80 -16.16 -26.20
CA PHE A 201 23.82 -15.39 -24.95
C PHE A 201 23.06 -16.12 -23.83
N ASN A 202 23.55 -15.94 -22.63
CA ASN A 202 22.98 -16.54 -21.43
C ASN A 202 22.99 -15.56 -20.27
N GLU A 203 21.92 -15.55 -19.47
CA GLU A 203 21.84 -14.84 -18.21
C GLU A 203 21.41 -15.79 -17.08
N ILE A 204 22.13 -15.79 -16.00
CA ILE A 204 21.76 -16.51 -14.78
C ILE A 204 21.73 -15.48 -13.64
N GLY A 205 20.56 -15.34 -13.02
CA GLY A 205 20.35 -14.45 -11.87
C GLY A 205 19.90 -15.23 -10.65
N TYR A 206 20.47 -14.90 -9.50
CA TYR A 206 20.07 -15.39 -8.19
C TYR A 206 19.99 -14.23 -7.20
N TYR A 207 18.89 -14.14 -6.48
CA TYR A 207 18.62 -13.09 -5.50
C TYR A 207 18.03 -13.67 -4.23
N THR A 208 18.52 -13.19 -3.06
CA THR A 208 17.90 -13.42 -1.76
C THR A 208 17.70 -12.11 -1.00
N SER A 209 16.70 -12.08 -0.15
CA SER A 209 16.45 -10.97 0.76
C SER A 209 15.79 -11.47 2.04
N ASP A 210 16.45 -11.22 3.17
CA ASP A 210 15.98 -11.55 4.49
C ASP A 210 15.70 -10.25 5.24
N SER A 211 14.48 -10.09 5.75
CA SER A 211 14.10 -8.88 6.47
C SER A 211 13.39 -9.21 7.78
N PHE A 212 13.59 -8.34 8.77
CA PHE A 212 12.97 -8.46 10.08
C PHE A 212 12.53 -7.09 10.57
N ARG A 213 11.33 -7.03 11.17
CA ARG A 213 10.85 -5.85 11.87
C ARG A 213 9.89 -6.19 13.00
N LEU A 214 9.85 -5.33 14.00
CA LEU A 214 8.83 -5.33 15.04
C LEU A 214 7.68 -4.37 14.68
N ILE A 215 6.46 -4.82 14.89
CA ILE A 215 5.26 -3.99 14.81
C ILE A 215 4.45 -4.13 16.08
N SER A 216 3.49 -3.24 16.32
CA SER A 216 2.64 -3.29 17.51
C SER A 216 1.95 -4.64 17.72
N ALA A 217 1.72 -5.00 18.98
CA ALA A 217 1.05 -6.22 19.37
C ALA A 217 -0.31 -6.43 18.66
N GLY A 218 -0.72 -7.68 18.53
CA GLY A 218 -2.08 -8.03 18.14
C GLY A 218 -3.10 -7.49 19.15
N SER A 219 -4.32 -7.18 18.70
CA SER A 219 -5.37 -6.70 19.60
C SER A 219 -6.47 -7.70 19.79
N PHE A 220 -6.99 -7.78 21.00
CA PHE A 220 -8.27 -8.39 21.30
C PHE A 220 -9.36 -7.39 20.92
N LYS A 221 -10.19 -7.74 19.95
CA LYS A 221 -11.28 -6.88 19.47
C LYS A 221 -12.63 -7.57 19.65
N GLY A 222 -13.64 -6.76 19.94
CA GLY A 222 -15.03 -7.14 19.70
C GLY A 222 -15.69 -8.04 20.71
N GLY A 223 -15.33 -7.99 21.99
CA GLY A 223 -16.09 -8.65 23.05
C GLY A 223 -16.23 -10.18 22.91
N ILE A 224 -15.26 -10.80 22.23
CA ILE A 224 -15.24 -12.26 22.03
C ILE A 224 -14.97 -12.99 23.33
N PHE A 225 -14.25 -12.32 24.27
CA PHE A 225 -13.89 -12.93 25.54
C PHE A 225 -14.67 -12.29 26.67
N ASN A 226 -15.54 -13.11 27.31
CA ASN A 226 -16.19 -12.79 28.57
C ASN A 226 -15.52 -13.63 29.66
N ILE A 227 -14.48 -13.09 30.29
CA ILE A 227 -13.72 -13.81 31.33
C ILE A 227 -14.59 -14.03 32.55
N PRO A 228 -14.72 -15.28 33.03
CA PRO A 228 -15.50 -15.58 34.24
C PRO A 228 -14.92 -14.89 35.47
N SER A 229 -15.77 -14.50 36.43
CA SER A 229 -15.37 -13.83 37.66
C SER A 229 -14.46 -14.67 38.58
N ASN A 230 -14.41 -15.96 38.38
CA ASN A 230 -13.52 -16.90 39.08
C ASN A 230 -12.11 -16.99 38.46
N TYR A 231 -11.80 -16.20 37.47
CA TYR A 231 -10.44 -16.10 36.92
C TYR A 231 -9.47 -15.68 38.03
N TYR A 232 -8.41 -16.45 38.22
CA TYR A 232 -7.53 -16.38 39.40
C TYR A 232 -7.04 -14.94 39.67
N TRP A 233 -6.54 -14.25 38.66
CA TRP A 233 -5.94 -12.93 38.79
C TRP A 233 -6.93 -11.82 39.18
N PHE A 234 -8.25 -12.02 38.98
CA PHE A 234 -9.22 -11.05 39.48
C PHE A 234 -9.26 -11.04 41.01
N SER A 235 -9.07 -12.19 41.65
CA SER A 235 -9.03 -12.31 43.11
C SER A 235 -7.74 -11.72 43.72
N GLN A 236 -6.70 -11.47 42.88
CA GLN A 236 -5.44 -10.91 43.33
C GLN A 236 -5.41 -9.38 43.20
N LEU A 237 -6.41 -8.78 42.60
CA LEU A 237 -6.50 -7.32 42.48
C LEU A 237 -6.95 -6.67 43.77
N PRO A 238 -6.56 -5.39 44.05
CA PRO A 238 -7.03 -4.64 45.20
C PRO A 238 -8.58 -4.56 45.27
N GLU A 239 -9.16 -4.70 46.44
CA GLU A 239 -10.61 -4.59 46.65
C GLU A 239 -11.21 -3.26 46.16
N SER A 240 -10.41 -2.22 46.14
CA SER A 240 -10.81 -0.88 45.69
C SER A 240 -11.19 -0.84 44.18
N ILE A 241 -10.74 -1.82 43.39
CA ILE A 241 -11.13 -1.96 41.98
C ILE A 241 -12.56 -2.48 41.88
N GLY A 242 -13.03 -3.28 42.84
CA GLY A 242 -14.42 -3.70 42.94
C GLY A 242 -14.84 -4.74 41.92
N PHE A 243 -13.92 -5.62 41.49
CA PHE A 243 -14.28 -6.74 40.61
C PHE A 243 -15.26 -7.71 41.30
N PRO A 244 -16.30 -8.19 40.61
CA PRO A 244 -17.17 -9.21 41.13
C PRO A 244 -16.38 -10.52 41.28
N THR A 245 -16.47 -11.15 42.46
CA THR A 245 -15.78 -12.40 42.76
C THR A 245 -16.62 -13.64 42.47
N SER A 246 -17.87 -13.47 42.06
CA SER A 246 -18.77 -14.60 41.70
C SER A 246 -19.92 -14.18 40.81
N GLY A 247 -20.39 -15.08 39.99
CA GLY A 247 -21.67 -15.05 39.26
C GLY A 247 -21.76 -14.18 38.01
N SER A 248 -20.67 -13.51 37.59
CA SER A 248 -20.65 -12.63 36.44
C SER A 248 -19.42 -12.89 35.54
N SER A 249 -19.50 -12.56 34.28
CA SER A 249 -18.36 -12.54 33.39
C SER A 249 -17.92 -11.09 33.11
N ILE A 250 -16.66 -10.90 32.77
CA ILE A 250 -16.07 -9.62 32.46
C ILE A 250 -15.60 -9.62 31.00
N ARG A 251 -16.15 -8.72 30.22
CA ARG A 251 -15.80 -8.58 28.80
C ARG A 251 -14.48 -7.84 28.65
N ILE A 252 -13.55 -8.41 27.87
CA ILE A 252 -12.37 -7.70 27.39
C ILE A 252 -12.66 -7.09 26.03
N ASP A 253 -12.39 -5.81 25.87
CA ASP A 253 -12.48 -5.12 24.58
C ASP A 253 -11.29 -4.20 24.35
N GLY A 254 -10.68 -4.32 23.18
CA GLY A 254 -9.61 -3.43 22.72
C GLY A 254 -8.23 -3.65 23.35
N TRP A 255 -8.02 -4.68 24.13
CA TRP A 255 -6.74 -4.93 24.80
C TRP A 255 -5.64 -5.30 23.82
N ARG A 256 -4.43 -4.81 24.07
CA ARG A 256 -3.19 -5.19 23.40
C ARG A 256 -2.13 -5.48 24.46
N PRO A 257 -1.50 -6.65 24.43
CA PRO A 257 -0.41 -6.99 25.35
C PRO A 257 0.75 -5.99 25.20
N TYR A 258 1.21 -5.48 26.34
CA TYR A 258 2.36 -4.56 26.35
C TYR A 258 3.67 -5.30 26.06
N ASN A 259 4.55 -4.65 25.30
CA ASN A 259 5.84 -5.21 24.89
C ASN A 259 5.80 -6.55 24.13
N LEU A 260 4.62 -7.07 23.83
CA LEU A 260 4.47 -8.27 22.99
C LEU A 260 4.36 -7.86 21.52
N ASN A 261 5.39 -7.26 20.99
CA ASN A 261 5.42 -6.87 19.59
C ASN A 261 5.36 -8.09 18.67
N ARG A 262 4.61 -7.96 17.59
CA ARG A 262 4.65 -8.98 16.52
C ARG A 262 5.98 -8.91 15.80
N GLU A 263 6.62 -10.03 15.65
CA GLU A 263 7.84 -10.22 14.87
C GLU A 263 7.46 -10.55 13.44
N ILE A 264 7.88 -9.74 12.50
CA ILE A 264 7.64 -9.96 11.08
C ILE A 264 8.95 -10.21 10.40
N SER A 265 9.17 -11.44 9.92
CA SER A 265 10.27 -11.77 9.02
C SER A 265 9.73 -12.11 7.63
N VAL A 266 10.48 -11.70 6.62
CA VAL A 266 10.16 -12.00 5.22
C VAL A 266 11.42 -12.45 4.50
N ASP A 267 11.40 -13.71 4.07
CA ASP A 267 12.49 -14.35 3.33
C ASP A 267 12.07 -14.46 1.86
N LYS A 268 12.86 -13.87 0.97
CA LYS A 268 12.61 -13.89 -0.47
C LYS A 268 13.76 -14.53 -1.22
N THR A 269 13.42 -15.34 -2.21
CA THR A 269 14.37 -15.92 -3.16
C THR A 269 13.83 -15.74 -4.57
N SER A 270 14.70 -15.34 -5.50
CA SER A 270 14.35 -15.28 -6.92
C SER A 270 15.48 -15.85 -7.76
N THR A 271 15.10 -16.63 -8.77
CA THR A 271 16.00 -17.16 -9.80
C THR A 271 15.53 -16.71 -11.17
N ARG A 272 16.47 -16.42 -12.06
CA ARG A 272 16.22 -16.09 -13.46
C ARG A 272 17.24 -16.81 -14.33
N PHE A 273 16.74 -17.41 -15.39
CA PHE A 273 17.55 -18.04 -16.43
C PHE A 273 17.07 -17.54 -17.78
N VAL A 274 17.99 -17.07 -18.62
CA VAL A 274 17.75 -16.71 -20.00
C VAL A 274 18.77 -17.44 -20.87
N LEU A 275 18.32 -18.02 -21.95
CA LEU A 275 19.19 -18.59 -22.97
C LEU A 275 18.65 -18.18 -24.35
N GLY A 276 19.50 -17.58 -25.16
CA GLY A 276 19.10 -17.12 -26.47
C GLY A 276 20.19 -17.23 -27.53
N LEU A 277 19.76 -17.13 -28.74
CA LEU A 277 20.58 -17.04 -29.93
C LEU A 277 20.20 -15.80 -30.72
N ARG A 278 21.17 -15.09 -31.26
CA ARG A 278 20.95 -13.96 -32.17
C ARG A 278 21.97 -13.99 -33.33
N GLY A 279 21.61 -13.32 -34.39
CA GLY A 279 22.53 -13.26 -35.55
C GLY A 279 21.90 -12.48 -36.69
N THR A 280 22.70 -12.26 -37.74
CA THR A 280 22.30 -11.55 -38.96
C THR A 280 22.26 -12.52 -40.11
N THR A 281 21.20 -12.52 -40.89
CA THR A 281 21.09 -13.33 -42.13
C THR A 281 21.89 -12.68 -43.26
N ASN A 282 22.20 -13.44 -44.31
CA ASN A 282 22.91 -12.93 -45.51
C ASN A 282 22.18 -11.79 -46.22
N ASN A 283 20.89 -11.61 -45.97
CA ASN A 283 20.05 -10.57 -46.57
C ASN A 283 19.85 -9.34 -45.62
N GLY A 284 20.68 -9.19 -44.60
CA GLY A 284 20.63 -8.04 -43.69
C GLY A 284 19.47 -8.09 -42.69
N TRP A 285 18.87 -9.23 -42.41
CA TRP A 285 17.90 -9.37 -41.36
C TRP A 285 18.55 -9.81 -40.05
N ASP A 286 18.39 -9.02 -39.01
CA ASP A 286 18.78 -9.39 -37.65
C ASP A 286 17.66 -10.18 -36.98
N TRP A 287 18.03 -11.23 -36.29
CA TRP A 287 17.06 -12.07 -35.57
C TRP A 287 17.57 -12.43 -34.18
N GLU A 288 16.63 -12.56 -33.24
CA GLU A 288 16.87 -13.04 -31.89
C GLU A 288 15.77 -13.98 -31.45
N ALA A 289 16.16 -15.10 -30.82
CA ALA A 289 15.25 -16.04 -30.18
C ALA A 289 15.72 -16.35 -28.78
N ALA A 290 14.85 -16.30 -27.79
CA ALA A 290 15.20 -16.55 -26.40
C ALA A 290 14.13 -17.33 -25.64
N VAL A 291 14.59 -18.09 -24.64
CA VAL A 291 13.75 -18.69 -23.61
C VAL A 291 14.10 -18.06 -22.25
N VAL A 292 13.08 -17.77 -21.47
CA VAL A 292 13.21 -17.23 -20.12
C VAL A 292 12.47 -18.13 -19.15
N ASN A 293 13.12 -18.49 -18.06
CA ASN A 293 12.49 -19.10 -16.89
C ASN A 293 12.84 -18.27 -15.65
N ALA A 294 11.83 -17.87 -14.91
CA ALA A 294 12.02 -17.13 -13.68
C ALA A 294 11.05 -17.62 -12.60
N ASP A 295 11.58 -17.83 -11.40
CA ASP A 295 10.84 -18.20 -10.20
C ASP A 295 11.10 -17.17 -9.09
N ALA A 296 10.07 -16.83 -8.34
CA ALA A 296 10.18 -16.05 -7.12
C ALA A 296 9.35 -16.68 -6.00
N LYS A 297 9.92 -16.71 -4.80
CA LYS A 297 9.27 -17.22 -3.59
C LYS A 297 9.40 -16.18 -2.48
N SER A 298 8.35 -16.05 -1.67
CA SER A 298 8.35 -15.27 -0.45
C SER A 298 7.76 -16.11 0.68
N VAL A 299 8.43 -16.12 1.82
CA VAL A 299 7.91 -16.71 3.05
C VAL A 299 7.81 -15.59 4.07
N ASP A 300 6.59 -15.19 4.39
CA ASP A 300 6.29 -14.22 5.44
C ASP A 300 5.98 -15.00 6.72
N ALA A 301 6.72 -14.75 7.80
CA ALA A 301 6.45 -15.29 9.13
C ALA A 301 6.05 -14.16 10.06
N ALA A 302 4.92 -14.33 10.75
CA ALA A 302 4.45 -13.41 11.78
C ALA A 302 4.44 -14.12 13.14
N GLY A 303 5.48 -13.89 13.92
CA GLY A 303 5.63 -14.39 15.28
C GLY A 303 4.83 -13.59 16.30
N ASN A 304 4.80 -14.10 17.52
CA ASN A 304 4.06 -13.52 18.64
C ASN A 304 2.57 -13.32 18.33
N ARG A 305 2.00 -14.31 17.63
CA ARG A 305 0.56 -14.40 17.36
C ARG A 305 -0.08 -15.30 18.41
N MET A 306 -1.37 -15.11 18.66
CA MET A 306 -2.11 -15.87 19.66
C MET A 306 -3.26 -16.62 19.00
N THR A 307 -3.37 -17.93 19.26
CA THR A 307 -4.52 -18.70 18.83
C THR A 307 -5.71 -18.48 19.75
N TYR A 308 -6.92 -18.58 19.21
CA TYR A 308 -8.13 -18.53 20.03
C TYR A 308 -8.17 -19.65 21.06
N GLU A 309 -7.80 -20.86 20.68
CA GLU A 309 -7.80 -22.04 21.52
C GLU A 309 -6.88 -21.87 22.75
N ALA A 310 -5.62 -21.47 22.52
CA ALA A 310 -4.65 -21.28 23.59
C ALA A 310 -5.05 -20.14 24.54
N VAL A 311 -5.48 -19.02 24.01
CA VAL A 311 -5.96 -17.88 24.82
C VAL A 311 -7.22 -18.27 25.61
N TYR A 312 -8.08 -19.07 25.01
CA TYR A 312 -9.28 -19.54 25.64
C TYR A 312 -8.97 -20.41 26.85
N GLU A 313 -8.04 -21.35 26.76
CA GLU A 313 -7.63 -22.19 27.88
C GLU A 313 -7.16 -21.36 29.07
N GLN A 314 -6.48 -20.22 28.80
CA GLN A 314 -6.00 -19.30 29.81
C GLN A 314 -7.11 -18.53 30.54
N PHE A 315 -8.26 -18.34 29.91
CA PHE A 315 -9.37 -17.56 30.49
C PHE A 315 -10.53 -18.40 30.98
N TYR A 316 -10.73 -19.58 30.44
CA TYR A 316 -11.90 -20.41 30.72
C TYR A 316 -11.56 -21.85 31.05
N GLY A 317 -10.39 -22.32 30.66
CA GLY A 317 -9.95 -23.69 30.96
C GLY A 317 -9.67 -23.92 32.43
N ALA A 318 -9.18 -25.08 32.74
CA ALA A 318 -8.85 -25.46 34.13
C ALA A 318 -7.73 -24.57 34.68
N VAL A 319 -6.81 -24.10 33.83
CA VAL A 319 -5.70 -23.20 34.17
C VAL A 319 -6.21 -21.84 34.67
N ALA A 320 -7.31 -21.34 34.10
CA ALA A 320 -7.85 -20.00 34.39
C ALA A 320 -8.10 -19.71 35.87
N THR A 321 -8.36 -20.72 36.67
CA THR A 321 -8.62 -20.63 38.11
C THR A 321 -7.39 -20.83 38.99
N THR A 322 -6.19 -20.90 38.41
CA THR A 322 -4.92 -21.15 39.07
C THR A 322 -3.93 -20.02 38.84
N ALA A 323 -2.85 -19.98 39.63
CA ALA A 323 -1.78 -19.03 39.45
C ALA A 323 -0.98 -19.22 38.15
N ASP A 324 -1.16 -20.34 37.45
CA ASP A 324 -0.52 -20.63 36.17
C ASP A 324 -1.27 -20.00 35.00
N ALA A 325 -2.46 -19.42 35.27
CA ALA A 325 -3.17 -18.65 34.27
C ALA A 325 -2.36 -17.43 33.80
N TRP A 326 -2.45 -17.12 32.55
CA TRP A 326 -1.84 -15.93 31.98
C TRP A 326 -2.34 -14.65 32.70
N ASN A 327 -1.42 -13.90 33.30
CA ASN A 327 -1.76 -12.68 34.02
C ASN A 327 -1.88 -11.50 33.07
N ILE A 328 -3.08 -11.13 32.67
CA ILE A 328 -3.33 -9.99 31.78
C ILE A 328 -2.96 -8.63 32.39
N PHE A 329 -2.72 -8.54 33.69
CA PHE A 329 -2.32 -7.33 34.41
C PHE A 329 -0.78 -7.19 34.50
N ASP A 330 -0.02 -8.25 34.17
CA ASP A 330 1.42 -8.25 34.23
C ASP A 330 2.02 -7.67 32.94
N THR A 331 2.95 -6.76 33.08
CA THR A 331 3.71 -6.17 31.97
C THR A 331 4.96 -6.96 31.63
N ASN A 332 5.38 -7.89 32.47
CA ASN A 332 6.55 -8.72 32.24
C ASN A 332 6.15 -10.07 31.59
N TRP A 333 6.32 -10.15 30.28
CA TRP A 333 5.99 -11.34 29.51
C TRP A 333 6.94 -12.53 29.76
N ASP A 334 8.14 -12.28 30.21
CA ASP A 334 9.11 -13.34 30.49
C ASP A 334 8.70 -14.15 31.75
N THR A 335 7.90 -13.55 32.63
CA THR A 335 7.40 -14.21 33.83
C THR A 335 5.95 -14.70 33.71
N ASN A 336 5.29 -14.36 32.62
CA ASN A 336 3.86 -14.56 32.42
C ASN A 336 3.60 -15.71 31.44
N ASN A 337 3.92 -16.94 31.71
CA ASN A 337 3.65 -18.17 30.92
C ASN A 337 3.01 -17.97 29.51
N SER A 338 3.38 -16.87 28.85
CA SER A 338 2.80 -16.44 27.57
C SER A 338 3.25 -17.31 26.40
N GLU A 339 4.32 -18.06 26.55
CA GLU A 339 4.83 -18.94 25.49
C GLU A 339 3.80 -19.95 25.02
N ASP A 340 2.97 -20.46 25.93
CA ASP A 340 1.92 -21.44 25.61
C ASP A 340 0.78 -20.88 24.76
N VAL A 341 0.61 -19.55 24.72
CA VAL A 341 -0.42 -18.87 23.93
C VAL A 341 0.11 -18.31 22.61
N LEU A 342 1.43 -18.30 22.42
CA LEU A 342 2.08 -17.70 21.26
C LEU A 342 2.31 -18.72 20.14
N THR A 343 2.14 -18.27 18.93
CA THR A 343 2.41 -19.04 17.72
C THR A 343 3.01 -18.15 16.63
N THR A 344 3.63 -18.78 15.63
CA THR A 344 4.05 -18.11 14.40
C THR A 344 3.16 -18.60 13.26
N ILE A 345 2.62 -17.65 12.49
CA ILE A 345 1.83 -17.97 11.30
C ILE A 345 2.64 -17.61 10.06
N TYR A 346 2.44 -18.38 9.00
CA TYR A 346 3.17 -18.27 7.76
C TYR A 346 2.26 -17.90 6.58
N ARG A 347 2.85 -17.25 5.61
CA ARG A 347 2.33 -17.10 4.26
C ARG A 347 3.43 -17.44 3.28
N ARG A 348 3.15 -18.29 2.30
CA ARG A 348 4.09 -18.74 1.31
C ARG A 348 3.58 -18.38 -0.08
N ASP A 349 4.21 -17.39 -0.68
CA ASP A 349 3.91 -16.97 -2.04
C ASP A 349 4.91 -17.56 -3.02
N LYS A 350 4.43 -18.01 -4.16
CA LYS A 350 5.26 -18.40 -5.30
C LYS A 350 4.72 -17.80 -6.57
N SER A 351 5.60 -17.22 -7.38
CA SER A 351 5.31 -16.85 -8.76
C SER A 351 6.33 -17.44 -9.70
N SER A 352 5.90 -17.80 -10.92
CA SER A 352 6.78 -18.31 -11.96
C SER A 352 6.41 -17.74 -13.32
N LEU A 353 7.42 -17.55 -14.16
CA LEU A 353 7.32 -17.11 -15.54
C LEU A 353 8.12 -18.05 -16.44
N ASP A 354 7.44 -18.65 -17.43
CA ASP A 354 8.06 -19.34 -18.55
C ASP A 354 7.74 -18.55 -19.83
N MET A 355 8.75 -18.14 -20.59
CA MET A 355 8.56 -17.33 -21.80
C MET A 355 9.46 -17.81 -22.93
N PHE A 356 8.93 -17.72 -24.12
CA PHE A 356 9.67 -17.78 -25.37
C PHE A 356 9.39 -16.52 -26.16
N ASP A 357 10.41 -15.88 -26.68
CA ASP A 357 10.29 -14.76 -27.60
C ASP A 357 11.14 -14.96 -28.85
N PHE A 358 10.66 -14.39 -29.96
CA PHE A 358 11.35 -14.32 -31.22
C PHE A 358 11.13 -12.96 -31.87
N LYS A 359 12.19 -12.35 -32.37
CA LYS A 359 12.18 -11.06 -33.07
C LYS A 359 13.01 -11.18 -34.33
N ILE A 360 12.58 -10.47 -35.36
CA ILE A 360 13.34 -10.28 -36.58
C ILE A 360 13.19 -8.84 -37.08
N SER A 361 14.27 -8.20 -37.45
CA SER A 361 14.29 -6.79 -37.87
C SER A 361 15.16 -6.59 -39.10
N ASN A 362 14.84 -5.53 -39.83
CA ASN A 362 15.65 -5.04 -40.93
C ASN A 362 15.58 -3.51 -40.90
N ASP A 363 16.72 -2.83 -40.87
CA ASP A 363 16.84 -1.38 -40.81
C ASP A 363 16.95 -0.72 -42.20
N ASP A 364 17.04 -1.53 -43.26
CA ASP A 364 17.13 -1.11 -44.64
C ASP A 364 16.08 -1.80 -45.51
N LEU A 365 14.80 -1.69 -45.13
CA LEU A 365 13.71 -2.40 -45.86
C LEU A 365 13.39 -1.77 -47.21
N PHE A 366 13.34 -0.46 -47.30
CA PHE A 366 13.19 0.36 -48.51
C PHE A 366 13.61 1.80 -48.27
N GLU A 367 14.05 2.49 -49.29
CA GLU A 367 14.48 3.88 -49.21
C GLU A 367 13.30 4.86 -49.24
N LEU A 368 13.38 5.88 -48.36
CA LEU A 368 12.54 7.07 -48.34
C LEU A 368 13.42 8.30 -48.53
N PRO A 369 12.83 9.49 -48.80
CA PRO A 369 13.62 10.72 -49.01
C PRO A 369 14.49 11.12 -47.77
N GLY A 370 14.13 10.66 -46.58
CA GLY A 370 14.89 10.93 -45.34
C GLY A 370 15.82 9.79 -44.91
N GLY A 371 15.89 8.68 -45.67
CA GLY A 371 16.71 7.49 -45.37
C GLY A 371 15.95 6.19 -45.45
N SER A 372 16.59 5.11 -45.02
CA SER A 372 16.02 3.76 -45.10
C SER A 372 14.93 3.54 -44.04
N ALA A 373 13.84 2.93 -44.44
CA ALA A 373 12.78 2.48 -43.52
C ALA A 373 13.18 1.21 -42.81
N GLY A 374 12.97 1.18 -41.47
CA GLY A 374 13.21 0.01 -40.61
C GLY A 374 11.91 -0.71 -40.22
N ILE A 375 11.99 -2.03 -40.07
CA ILE A 375 10.90 -2.89 -39.58
C ILE A 375 11.39 -3.86 -38.52
N LEU A 376 10.55 -4.07 -37.49
CA LEU A 376 10.68 -5.13 -36.49
C LEU A 376 9.38 -5.93 -36.45
N ILE A 377 9.49 -7.26 -36.49
CA ILE A 377 8.37 -8.20 -36.29
C ILE A 377 8.73 -9.13 -35.15
N GLY A 378 7.81 -9.37 -34.24
CA GLY A 378 8.07 -10.23 -33.12
C GLY A 378 6.86 -11.02 -32.65
N MET A 379 7.15 -12.11 -31.95
CA MET A 379 6.17 -12.92 -31.27
C MET A 379 6.68 -13.32 -29.89
N GLU A 380 5.76 -13.44 -28.93
CA GLU A 380 6.04 -13.84 -27.56
C GLU A 380 4.97 -14.81 -27.09
N ARG A 381 5.40 -15.84 -26.39
CA ARG A 381 4.51 -16.74 -25.67
C ARG A 381 4.97 -16.86 -24.24
N ARG A 382 4.12 -16.44 -23.29
CA ARG A 382 4.44 -16.51 -21.88
C ARG A 382 3.36 -17.27 -21.09
N LYS A 383 3.81 -17.91 -20.03
CA LYS A 383 2.97 -18.55 -19.01
C LYS A 383 3.39 -18.00 -17.65
N GLU A 384 2.44 -17.40 -16.97
CA GLU A 384 2.58 -16.88 -15.62
C GLU A 384 1.79 -17.75 -14.65
N SER A 385 2.35 -18.08 -13.50
CA SER A 385 1.65 -18.81 -12.45
C SER A 385 1.88 -18.12 -11.10
N TYR A 386 0.86 -18.15 -10.26
CA TYR A 386 0.91 -17.59 -8.92
C TYR A 386 0.21 -18.51 -7.93
N THR A 387 0.79 -18.64 -6.73
CA THR A 387 0.21 -19.35 -5.60
C THR A 387 0.41 -18.52 -4.34
N ASP A 388 -0.65 -18.33 -3.56
CA ASP A 388 -0.65 -17.74 -2.22
C ASP A 388 -1.17 -18.81 -1.25
N ASP A 389 -0.25 -19.45 -0.53
CA ASP A 389 -0.49 -20.51 0.45
C ASP A 389 -0.49 -19.88 1.85
N ARG A 390 -1.66 -19.89 2.49
CA ARG A 390 -1.90 -19.31 3.81
C ARG A 390 -1.67 -20.33 4.90
N ASP A 391 -1.43 -19.83 6.11
CA ASP A 391 -1.34 -20.69 7.29
C ASP A 391 -2.67 -21.43 7.53
N PRO A 392 -2.62 -22.72 7.93
CA PRO A 392 -3.82 -23.50 8.26
C PRO A 392 -4.75 -22.86 9.27
N TYR A 393 -4.27 -22.01 10.15
CA TYR A 393 -5.09 -21.23 11.08
C TYR A 393 -5.84 -20.06 10.39
N LEU A 394 -5.50 -19.71 9.16
CA LEU A 394 -6.11 -18.61 8.43
C LEU A 394 -7.01 -19.08 7.27
N ASP A 395 -6.69 -20.20 6.64
CA ASP A 395 -7.34 -20.69 5.42
C ASP A 395 -8.56 -21.57 5.66
N GLY A 396 -8.81 -21.95 6.92
CA GLY A 396 -9.91 -22.81 7.33
C GLY A 396 -9.56 -24.31 7.37
N THR A 397 -8.31 -24.70 7.14
CA THR A 397 -7.82 -26.08 7.29
C THR A 397 -7.92 -26.51 8.76
N VAL A 398 -7.44 -25.66 9.68
CA VAL A 398 -7.65 -25.83 11.12
C VAL A 398 -8.98 -25.18 11.48
N LYS A 399 -9.98 -26.00 11.76
CA LYS A 399 -11.28 -25.51 12.22
C LYS A 399 -11.16 -25.01 13.65
N ASN A 400 -11.66 -23.81 13.91
CA ASN A 400 -11.84 -23.34 15.26
C ASN A 400 -12.83 -24.30 15.97
N GLN A 401 -12.34 -24.96 17.00
CA GLN A 401 -13.22 -25.79 17.82
C GLN A 401 -14.17 -24.88 18.60
N ASP A 402 -15.40 -25.33 18.75
CA ASP A 402 -16.39 -24.69 19.62
C ASP A 402 -15.93 -24.89 21.08
N CYS A 403 -14.91 -24.11 21.49
CA CYS A 403 -14.45 -24.16 22.84
C CYS A 403 -15.24 -23.11 23.61
N CYS A 404 -16.02 -23.60 24.49
CA CYS A 404 -16.10 -23.00 25.81
C CYS A 404 -17.09 -21.82 25.93
N GLY A 405 -18.26 -21.93 25.33
CA GLY A 405 -19.34 -20.96 25.53
C GLY A 405 -19.28 -19.74 24.58
N VAL A 406 -18.32 -19.69 23.65
CA VAL A 406 -18.40 -18.82 22.47
C VAL A 406 -19.19 -19.59 21.42
N THR A 407 -20.29 -19.03 20.95
CA THR A 407 -21.13 -19.70 19.97
C THR A 407 -20.34 -19.95 18.70
N SER A 408 -20.46 -21.15 18.13
CA SER A 408 -19.77 -21.54 16.88
C SER A 408 -19.95 -20.55 15.74
N ALA A 409 -21.03 -19.79 15.73
CA ALA A 409 -21.31 -18.74 14.76
C ALA A 409 -20.29 -17.57 14.79
N THR A 410 -19.65 -17.28 15.93
CA THR A 410 -18.69 -16.19 16.05
C THR A 410 -17.26 -16.61 15.75
N LEU A 411 -16.95 -17.91 15.80
CA LEU A 411 -15.60 -18.45 15.59
C LEU A 411 -15.47 -19.34 14.35
N SER A 412 -16.53 -19.54 13.58
CA SER A 412 -16.48 -20.41 12.39
C SER A 412 -15.81 -19.69 11.21
N PHE A 413 -14.90 -20.38 10.53
CA PHE A 413 -14.42 -19.96 9.22
C PHE A 413 -15.61 -19.96 8.22
N PRO A 414 -15.74 -18.94 7.34
CA PRO A 414 -14.76 -17.91 7.00
C PRO A 414 -14.84 -16.63 7.84
N PHE A 415 -15.64 -16.58 8.87
CA PHE A 415 -15.89 -15.35 9.64
C PHE A 415 -14.76 -15.05 10.61
N THR A 416 -14.05 -16.06 11.10
CA THR A 416 -12.99 -15.94 12.09
C THR A 416 -11.82 -16.84 11.72
N SER A 417 -10.59 -16.29 11.77
CA SER A 417 -9.39 -17.12 11.71
C SER A 417 -9.13 -17.80 13.06
N GLY A 418 -8.31 -18.84 13.09
CA GLY A 418 -7.85 -19.47 14.34
C GLY A 418 -6.91 -18.61 15.17
N VAL A 419 -6.54 -17.41 14.69
CA VAL A 419 -5.56 -16.51 15.28
C VAL A 419 -6.15 -15.15 15.55
N LEU A 420 -5.99 -14.65 16.78
CA LEU A 420 -6.47 -13.34 17.19
C LEU A 420 -5.90 -12.21 16.34
N GLY A 421 -6.79 -11.30 15.93
CA GLY A 421 -6.43 -10.12 15.14
C GLY A 421 -5.84 -10.44 13.76
N SER A 422 -6.07 -11.64 13.24
CA SER A 422 -5.78 -12.03 11.86
C SER A 422 -7.07 -12.15 11.05
N SER A 423 -6.97 -11.89 9.76
CA SER A 423 -8.11 -12.03 8.85
C SER A 423 -8.12 -13.44 8.26
N PRO A 424 -9.25 -14.14 8.28
CA PRO A 424 -9.39 -15.38 7.53
C PRO A 424 -9.18 -15.10 6.05
N THR A 425 -8.41 -15.94 5.39
CA THR A 425 -8.03 -15.76 3.98
C THR A 425 -7.79 -17.15 3.38
N ILE A 426 -8.51 -17.48 2.33
CA ILE A 426 -8.38 -18.74 1.61
C ILE A 426 -7.16 -18.69 0.69
N ASP A 427 -6.52 -19.83 0.49
CA ASP A 427 -5.48 -20.00 -0.51
C ASP A 427 -5.98 -19.64 -1.91
N VAL A 428 -5.09 -19.10 -2.70
CA VAL A 428 -5.38 -18.79 -4.10
C VAL A 428 -4.23 -19.24 -5.00
N SER A 429 -4.59 -19.80 -6.15
CA SER A 429 -3.64 -20.10 -7.19
C SER A 429 -4.27 -19.82 -8.55
N GLY A 430 -3.42 -19.55 -9.52
CA GLY A 430 -3.85 -19.33 -10.88
C GLY A 430 -2.72 -19.40 -11.88
N THR A 431 -3.09 -19.56 -13.14
CA THR A 431 -2.17 -19.57 -14.26
C THR A 431 -2.76 -18.78 -15.40
N LYS A 432 -1.97 -17.91 -16.00
CA LYS A 432 -2.29 -17.10 -17.15
C LYS A 432 -1.34 -17.41 -18.29
N ARG A 433 -1.87 -17.55 -19.50
CA ARG A 433 -1.07 -17.70 -20.72
C ARG A 433 -1.36 -16.53 -21.64
N VAL A 434 -0.31 -16.02 -22.27
CA VAL A 434 -0.40 -14.89 -23.20
C VAL A 434 0.37 -15.24 -24.45
N ASN A 435 -0.25 -15.05 -25.62
CA ASN A 435 0.42 -15.10 -26.91
C ASN A 435 0.38 -13.71 -27.53
N SER A 436 1.52 -13.17 -27.89
CA SER A 436 1.63 -11.82 -28.44
C SER A 436 2.25 -11.87 -29.83
N THR A 437 1.77 -11.01 -30.71
CA THR A 437 2.41 -10.72 -31.99
C THR A 437 2.48 -9.20 -32.18
N PHE A 438 3.59 -8.69 -32.70
CA PHE A 438 3.77 -7.26 -32.87
C PHE A 438 4.62 -6.91 -34.10
N VAL A 439 4.35 -5.73 -34.63
CA VAL A 439 5.08 -5.12 -35.73
C VAL A 439 5.36 -3.67 -35.41
N GLU A 440 6.57 -3.23 -35.65
CA GLU A 440 6.99 -1.83 -35.55
C GLU A 440 7.70 -1.40 -36.80
N MET A 441 7.44 -0.17 -37.26
CA MET A 441 8.12 0.44 -38.39
C MET A 441 8.62 1.84 -38.01
N VAL A 442 9.84 2.15 -38.41
CA VAL A 442 10.44 3.48 -38.33
C VAL A 442 10.59 4.01 -39.75
N LEU A 443 10.03 5.18 -40.02
CA LEU A 443 9.88 5.77 -41.33
C LEU A 443 10.52 7.18 -41.36
N PRO A 444 11.75 7.34 -41.85
CA PRO A 444 12.35 8.64 -42.11
C PRO A 444 11.77 9.22 -43.40
N ILE A 445 10.57 9.83 -43.31
CA ILE A 445 9.77 10.26 -44.48
C ILE A 445 10.50 11.32 -45.29
N THR A 446 11.15 12.27 -44.61
CA THR A 446 12.04 13.28 -45.20
C THR A 446 13.17 13.60 -44.23
N ASP A 447 14.18 14.35 -44.64
CA ASP A 447 15.27 14.83 -43.77
C ASP A 447 14.77 15.57 -42.50
N LYS A 448 13.51 15.99 -42.51
CA LYS A 448 12.91 16.76 -41.42
C LYS A 448 11.76 16.07 -40.70
N LEU A 449 11.20 15.03 -41.29
CA LEU A 449 10.01 14.33 -40.77
C LEU A 449 10.32 12.86 -40.59
N ASP A 450 10.28 12.41 -39.38
CA ASP A 450 10.33 11.02 -38.97
C ASP A 450 8.98 10.57 -38.41
N ALA A 451 8.60 9.31 -38.68
CA ALA A 451 7.40 8.70 -38.10
C ALA A 451 7.71 7.29 -37.60
N GLN A 452 6.92 6.86 -36.62
CA GLN A 452 6.96 5.51 -36.06
C GLN A 452 5.54 4.97 -35.99
N ILE A 453 5.33 3.73 -36.42
CA ILE A 453 4.05 3.02 -36.34
C ILE A 453 4.30 1.71 -35.62
N ALA A 454 3.47 1.34 -34.67
CA ALA A 454 3.52 0.06 -34.01
C ALA A 454 2.11 -0.51 -33.80
N VAL A 455 1.97 -1.81 -33.95
CA VAL A 455 0.74 -2.57 -33.67
C VAL A 455 1.10 -3.83 -32.93
N ARG A 456 0.36 -4.14 -31.87
CA ARG A 456 0.51 -5.37 -31.09
C ARG A 456 -0.85 -5.99 -30.80
N ASN A 457 -0.95 -7.29 -30.99
CA ASN A 457 -2.09 -8.08 -30.53
C ASN A 457 -1.64 -9.02 -29.42
N GLU A 458 -2.45 -9.13 -28.37
CA GLU A 458 -2.25 -10.10 -27.28
C GLU A 458 -3.52 -10.91 -27.07
N ASP A 459 -3.35 -12.24 -27.01
CA ASP A 459 -4.38 -13.21 -26.74
C ASP A 459 -4.16 -13.86 -25.38
N PHE A 460 -5.15 -13.73 -24.47
CA PHE A 460 -5.08 -14.15 -23.10
C PHE A 460 -5.93 -15.39 -22.85
N SER A 461 -5.49 -16.26 -21.93
CA SER A 461 -6.27 -17.45 -21.55
C SER A 461 -7.45 -17.16 -20.61
N ASP A 462 -7.51 -15.98 -20.01
CA ASP A 462 -8.37 -15.63 -18.86
C ASP A 462 -9.14 -14.32 -19.04
N THR A 463 -8.99 -13.65 -20.17
CA THR A 463 -9.74 -12.44 -20.54
C THR A 463 -9.77 -12.29 -22.07
N GLU A 464 -10.43 -11.25 -22.56
CA GLU A 464 -10.55 -10.96 -23.98
C GLU A 464 -9.19 -10.60 -24.62
N SER A 465 -8.99 -10.98 -25.89
CA SER A 465 -7.82 -10.55 -26.66
C SER A 465 -7.90 -9.07 -26.99
N THR A 466 -6.76 -8.40 -26.99
CA THR A 466 -6.68 -6.95 -27.22
C THR A 466 -5.66 -6.59 -28.28
N THR A 467 -5.98 -5.59 -29.09
CA THR A 467 -5.06 -5.03 -30.10
C THR A 467 -4.81 -3.56 -29.76
N VAL A 468 -3.55 -3.18 -29.69
CA VAL A 468 -3.13 -1.80 -29.44
C VAL A 468 -2.23 -1.29 -30.56
N SER A 469 -2.26 0.02 -30.77
CA SER A 469 -1.49 0.68 -31.81
C SER A 469 -0.84 1.97 -31.31
N ARG A 470 0.21 2.38 -32.02
CA ARG A 470 0.88 3.67 -31.79
C ARG A 470 1.25 4.30 -33.11
N LEU A 471 1.05 5.60 -33.19
CA LEU A 471 1.58 6.49 -34.23
C LEU A 471 2.32 7.62 -33.54
N ALA A 472 3.58 7.82 -33.90
CA ALA A 472 4.38 8.95 -33.41
C ALA A 472 5.06 9.63 -34.61
N ALA A 473 5.29 10.94 -34.50
CA ALA A 473 6.00 11.70 -35.53
C ALA A 473 6.84 12.80 -34.88
N GLY A 474 7.98 13.07 -35.49
CA GLY A 474 8.88 14.16 -35.16
C GLY A 474 9.10 15.05 -36.38
N TYR A 475 9.02 16.37 -36.25
CA TYR A 475 9.31 17.33 -37.30
C TYR A 475 10.33 18.34 -36.83
N THR A 476 11.44 18.41 -37.57
CA THR A 476 12.55 19.35 -37.35
C THR A 476 12.35 20.58 -38.23
N PHE A 477 11.92 21.70 -37.64
CA PHE A 477 11.74 22.96 -38.36
C PHE A 477 13.08 23.53 -38.80
N ASN A 478 14.05 23.56 -37.92
CA ASN A 478 15.41 24.02 -38.08
C ASN A 478 16.27 23.44 -36.97
N ASP A 479 17.57 23.82 -36.92
CA ASP A 479 18.53 23.33 -35.93
C ASP A 479 18.15 23.73 -34.47
N ILE A 480 17.21 24.68 -34.30
CA ILE A 480 16.82 25.18 -32.98
C ILE A 480 15.53 24.51 -32.48
N VAL A 481 14.57 24.19 -33.36
CA VAL A 481 13.23 23.77 -32.98
C VAL A 481 12.85 22.46 -33.62
N LYS A 482 12.54 21.47 -32.78
CA LYS A 482 11.87 20.22 -33.18
C LYS A 482 10.55 20.08 -32.40
N VAL A 483 9.50 19.60 -33.07
CA VAL A 483 8.23 19.20 -32.43
C VAL A 483 8.08 17.69 -32.52
N ARG A 484 7.39 17.12 -31.55
CA ARG A 484 7.07 15.71 -31.53
C ARG A 484 5.62 15.50 -31.05
N ALA A 485 4.95 14.52 -31.63
CA ALA A 485 3.61 14.16 -31.22
C ALA A 485 3.43 12.63 -31.26
N SER A 486 2.63 12.10 -30.39
CA SER A 486 2.21 10.71 -30.48
C SER A 486 0.79 10.50 -30.00
N VAL A 487 0.10 9.54 -30.64
CA VAL A 487 -1.16 8.98 -30.17
C VAL A 487 -1.00 7.47 -30.08
N SER A 488 -1.56 6.86 -29.06
CA SER A 488 -1.49 5.42 -28.88
C SER A 488 -2.64 4.92 -28.03
N THR A 489 -3.08 3.71 -28.33
CA THR A 489 -3.89 2.93 -27.40
C THR A 489 -2.99 2.10 -26.50
N ALA A 490 -3.46 1.78 -25.29
CA ALA A 490 -2.79 0.85 -24.39
C ALA A 490 -3.83 0.09 -23.56
N PHE A 491 -3.42 -0.99 -22.92
CA PHE A 491 -4.32 -1.76 -22.07
C PHE A 491 -3.58 -2.41 -20.91
N ARG A 492 -4.35 -2.79 -19.89
CA ARG A 492 -3.88 -3.59 -18.77
C ARG A 492 -4.85 -4.74 -18.52
N SER A 493 -4.34 -5.95 -18.59
CA SER A 493 -5.13 -7.14 -18.28
C SER A 493 -5.32 -7.28 -16.76
N PRO A 494 -6.47 -7.77 -16.27
CA PRO A 494 -6.65 -8.14 -14.88
C PRO A 494 -5.55 -9.12 -14.45
N ASN A 495 -5.04 -8.97 -13.24
CA ASN A 495 -4.06 -9.91 -12.70
C ASN A 495 -4.74 -11.18 -12.15
N ILE A 496 -3.94 -12.23 -11.88
CA ILE A 496 -4.43 -13.53 -11.41
C ILE A 496 -5.26 -13.39 -10.13
N LEU A 497 -4.86 -12.51 -9.20
CA LEU A 497 -5.60 -12.30 -7.94
C LEU A 497 -6.94 -11.58 -8.17
N GLN A 498 -6.97 -10.58 -9.04
CA GLN A 498 -8.20 -9.84 -9.35
C GLN A 498 -9.30 -10.74 -9.95
N ILE A 499 -8.89 -11.81 -10.63
CA ILE A 499 -9.82 -12.79 -11.22
C ILE A 499 -10.16 -13.91 -10.23
N ASN A 500 -9.15 -14.50 -9.58
CA ASN A 500 -9.29 -15.81 -8.92
C ASN A 500 -9.43 -15.76 -7.40
N GLN A 501 -9.26 -14.61 -6.74
CA GLN A 501 -9.30 -14.54 -5.28
C GLN A 501 -10.68 -14.90 -4.75
N PRO A 502 -10.85 -15.99 -3.96
CA PRO A 502 -12.16 -16.38 -3.45
C PRO A 502 -12.77 -15.32 -2.55
N PHE A 503 -12.08 -14.92 -1.51
CA PHE A 503 -12.30 -13.73 -0.70
C PHE A 503 -11.19 -13.51 0.32
N VAL A 504 -11.02 -12.26 0.71
CA VAL A 504 -10.18 -11.85 1.85
C VAL A 504 -11.07 -11.11 2.83
N THR A 505 -11.15 -11.61 4.05
CA THR A 505 -11.94 -10.98 5.11
C THR A 505 -11.12 -9.89 5.79
N ARG A 506 -11.75 -8.74 6.01
CA ARG A 506 -11.26 -7.64 6.83
C ARG A 506 -12.34 -7.24 7.83
N THR A 507 -11.94 -6.66 8.95
CA THR A 507 -12.85 -6.10 9.93
C THR A 507 -12.56 -4.62 10.14
N GLY A 508 -13.55 -3.87 10.56
CA GLY A 508 -13.37 -2.48 10.93
C GLY A 508 -14.65 -1.86 11.45
N THR A 509 -14.51 -0.75 12.15
CA THR A 509 -15.67 0.06 12.54
C THR A 509 -16.18 0.81 11.33
N ARG A 510 -17.48 0.76 11.08
CA ARG A 510 -18.14 1.37 9.91
C ARG A 510 -19.44 2.06 10.31
N THR A 511 -19.76 3.11 9.60
CA THR A 511 -21.08 3.74 9.67
C THR A 511 -22.08 2.90 8.89
N ASP A 512 -23.19 2.53 9.52
CA ASP A 512 -24.35 1.97 8.85
C ASP A 512 -25.27 3.09 8.39
N ALA A 513 -25.20 3.41 7.09
CA ALA A 513 -25.93 4.53 6.52
C ALA A 513 -27.46 4.39 6.70
N VAL A 514 -28.00 3.17 6.77
CA VAL A 514 -29.44 2.92 6.96
C VAL A 514 -29.85 3.25 8.39
N GLN A 515 -29.06 2.80 9.39
CA GLN A 515 -29.35 3.12 10.79
C GLN A 515 -29.12 4.60 11.08
N GLU A 516 -28.09 5.22 10.51
CA GLU A 516 -27.88 6.66 10.60
C GLU A 516 -29.04 7.46 10.00
N TYR A 517 -29.54 7.04 8.83
CA TYR A 517 -30.70 7.69 8.19
C TYR A 517 -31.97 7.53 8.99
N ARG A 518 -32.24 6.34 9.56
CA ARG A 518 -33.35 6.10 10.49
C ARG A 518 -33.34 7.12 11.63
N ILE A 519 -32.21 7.26 12.31
CA ILE A 519 -32.05 8.21 13.43
C ILE A 519 -32.18 9.65 12.95
N TYR A 520 -31.55 10.02 11.84
CA TYR A 520 -31.66 11.34 11.23
C TYR A 520 -33.11 11.74 10.98
N ARG A 521 -33.90 10.87 10.39
CA ARG A 521 -35.33 11.13 10.08
C ARG A 521 -36.17 11.30 11.33
N ASN A 522 -35.88 10.55 12.40
CA ASN A 522 -36.60 10.66 13.68
C ASN A 522 -36.05 11.81 14.56
N ASN A 523 -34.91 12.40 14.22
CA ASN A 523 -34.33 13.56 14.90
C ASN A 523 -34.50 14.87 14.09
N ASN A 524 -35.72 15.09 13.57
CA ASN A 524 -36.08 16.30 12.80
C ASN A 524 -35.10 16.63 11.65
N ASN A 525 -34.60 15.60 10.94
CA ASN A 525 -33.59 15.73 9.88
C ASN A 525 -32.29 16.41 10.35
N THR A 526 -31.90 16.18 11.59
CA THR A 526 -30.64 16.66 12.15
C THR A 526 -29.71 15.46 12.34
N ARG A 527 -28.48 15.54 11.80
CA ARG A 527 -27.46 14.50 11.98
C ARG A 527 -27.09 14.41 13.46
N PRO A 528 -27.15 13.23 14.09
CA PRO A 528 -26.68 13.09 15.47
C PRO A 528 -25.17 13.33 15.52
N SER A 529 -24.68 14.04 16.55
CA SER A 529 -23.25 14.28 16.73
C SER A 529 -22.51 12.97 17.04
N SER A 530 -21.28 12.85 16.59
CA SER A 530 -20.41 11.67 16.83
C SER A 530 -20.15 11.38 18.33
N GLY A 531 -20.39 12.32 19.21
CA GLY A 531 -20.28 12.17 20.67
C GLY A 531 -21.61 11.89 21.38
N SER A 532 -22.73 11.81 20.66
CA SER A 532 -24.04 11.52 21.26
C SER A 532 -24.21 10.02 21.55
N GLY A 533 -25.05 9.67 22.52
CA GLY A 533 -25.43 8.27 22.79
C GLY A 533 -25.94 7.51 21.57
N PHE A 534 -26.46 8.20 20.54
CA PHE A 534 -26.91 7.62 19.29
C PHE A 534 -25.79 7.18 18.34
N ALA A 535 -24.54 7.66 18.52
CA ALA A 535 -23.44 7.28 17.65
C ALA A 535 -23.17 5.78 17.68
N ASN A 536 -23.39 5.14 18.84
CA ASN A 536 -23.24 3.70 18.99
C ASN A 536 -24.30 2.88 18.22
N ASP A 537 -25.45 3.48 17.86
CA ASP A 537 -26.54 2.78 17.19
C ASP A 537 -26.29 2.61 15.67
N TYR A 538 -25.43 3.47 15.08
CA TYR A 538 -25.10 3.39 13.66
C TYR A 538 -23.60 3.19 13.37
N THR A 539 -22.75 3.29 14.37
CA THR A 539 -21.32 2.99 14.24
C THR A 539 -21.08 1.54 14.63
N ILE A 540 -21.02 0.68 13.63
CA ILE A 540 -20.92 -0.76 13.85
C ILE A 540 -19.45 -1.16 13.95
N SER A 541 -19.07 -1.64 15.14
CA SER A 541 -17.75 -2.23 15.36
C SER A 541 -17.69 -3.62 14.73
N ASN A 542 -16.52 -3.97 14.16
CA ASN A 542 -16.28 -5.28 13.55
C ASN A 542 -17.17 -5.65 12.34
N THR A 543 -17.70 -4.66 11.62
CA THR A 543 -18.30 -4.94 10.32
C THR A 543 -17.31 -5.74 9.46
N LEU A 544 -17.75 -6.89 8.98
CA LEU A 544 -16.96 -7.72 8.07
C LEU A 544 -16.94 -7.09 6.68
N HIS A 545 -15.85 -7.30 5.99
CA HIS A 545 -15.66 -6.84 4.64
C HIS A 545 -14.97 -7.93 3.83
N TYR A 546 -15.63 -8.37 2.77
CA TYR A 546 -15.12 -9.39 1.86
C TYR A 546 -14.69 -8.76 0.55
N ARG A 547 -13.39 -8.79 0.28
CA ARG A 547 -12.86 -8.48 -1.03
C ARG A 547 -12.78 -9.77 -1.84
N LEU A 548 -13.35 -9.76 -3.05
CA LEU A 548 -13.46 -10.91 -3.92
C LEU A 548 -12.81 -10.63 -5.28
N GLY A 549 -12.26 -11.67 -5.90
CA GLY A 549 -11.96 -11.67 -7.31
C GLY A 549 -13.24 -11.63 -8.15
N ASN A 550 -13.09 -11.24 -9.39
CA ASN A 550 -14.19 -11.22 -10.36
C ASN A 550 -13.70 -11.77 -11.70
N PRO A 551 -14.18 -12.94 -12.12
CA PRO A 551 -13.79 -13.56 -13.38
C PRO A 551 -14.33 -12.83 -14.63
N ASP A 552 -15.33 -11.95 -14.46
CA ASP A 552 -15.96 -11.21 -15.56
C ASP A 552 -15.29 -9.85 -15.82
N LEU A 553 -14.11 -9.60 -15.22
CA LEU A 553 -13.37 -8.36 -15.44
C LEU A 553 -12.87 -8.26 -16.88
N LYS A 554 -13.14 -7.10 -17.47
CA LYS A 554 -12.56 -6.71 -18.76
C LYS A 554 -11.20 -6.07 -18.56
N PRO A 555 -10.31 -6.10 -19.57
CA PRO A 555 -9.10 -5.30 -19.55
C PRO A 555 -9.41 -3.81 -19.38
N GLU A 556 -8.52 -3.12 -18.67
CA GLU A 556 -8.50 -1.65 -18.70
C GLU A 556 -7.95 -1.22 -20.06
N GLU A 557 -8.56 -0.28 -20.71
CA GLU A 557 -8.13 0.29 -21.97
C GLU A 557 -7.76 1.75 -21.79
N SER A 558 -6.80 2.27 -22.56
CA SER A 558 -6.47 3.69 -22.49
C SER A 558 -6.11 4.27 -23.84
N ASP A 559 -6.53 5.52 -24.03
CA ASP A 559 -6.10 6.41 -25.08
C ASP A 559 -5.08 7.40 -24.54
N ASN A 560 -3.92 7.47 -25.21
CA ASN A 560 -2.82 8.30 -24.79
C ASN A 560 -2.42 9.27 -25.89
N ALA A 561 -2.23 10.53 -25.56
CA ALA A 561 -1.76 11.56 -26.47
C ALA A 561 -0.59 12.32 -25.85
N THR A 562 0.41 12.64 -26.65
CA THR A 562 1.52 13.51 -26.23
C THR A 562 1.84 14.52 -27.33
N PHE A 563 2.19 15.73 -26.94
CA PHE A 563 2.73 16.76 -27.81
C PHE A 563 3.88 17.46 -27.11
N GLY A 564 5.04 17.55 -27.79
CA GLY A 564 6.22 18.14 -27.20
C GLY A 564 6.96 19.06 -28.15
N VAL A 565 7.65 20.04 -27.58
CA VAL A 565 8.55 20.96 -28.26
C VAL A 565 9.94 20.80 -27.67
N VAL A 566 10.93 20.62 -28.53
CA VAL A 566 12.35 20.62 -28.17
C VAL A 566 12.98 21.85 -28.76
N ILE A 567 13.65 22.64 -27.93
CA ILE A 567 14.31 23.90 -28.30
C ILE A 567 15.79 23.78 -27.93
N THR A 568 16.68 23.90 -28.93
CA THR A 568 18.13 23.84 -28.78
C THR A 568 18.72 25.16 -29.31
N PRO A 569 18.66 26.26 -28.53
CA PRO A 569 19.07 27.59 -29.02
C PRO A 569 20.58 27.71 -29.22
N ILE A 570 21.32 26.86 -28.52
CA ILE A 570 22.78 26.62 -28.69
C ILE A 570 23.04 25.14 -28.43
N ASP A 571 24.11 24.57 -28.97
CA ASP A 571 24.44 23.13 -28.87
C ASP A 571 24.50 22.60 -27.43
N SER A 572 24.85 23.47 -26.49
CA SER A 572 24.97 23.11 -25.06
C SER A 572 23.69 23.22 -24.24
N LEU A 573 22.59 23.77 -24.80
CA LEU A 573 21.34 24.01 -24.08
C LEU A 573 20.16 23.38 -24.81
N THR A 574 19.50 22.44 -24.16
CA THR A 574 18.25 21.83 -24.62
C THR A 574 17.13 22.09 -23.63
N ILE A 575 16.01 22.57 -24.12
CA ILE A 575 14.78 22.78 -23.36
C ILE A 575 13.68 21.92 -23.98
N THR A 576 12.99 21.12 -23.17
CA THR A 576 11.82 20.35 -23.61
C THR A 576 10.60 20.74 -22.82
N VAL A 577 9.47 20.84 -23.51
CA VAL A 577 8.14 20.99 -22.90
C VAL A 577 7.23 19.98 -23.55
N ASP A 578 6.71 19.05 -22.76
CA ASP A 578 5.83 17.99 -23.21
C ASP A 578 4.49 18.06 -22.47
N LYS A 579 3.41 18.15 -23.19
CA LYS A 579 2.04 18.00 -22.70
C LYS A 579 1.58 16.57 -23.00
N TRP A 580 0.96 15.92 -22.01
CA TRP A 580 0.47 14.56 -22.16
C TRP A 580 -0.91 14.38 -21.56
N SER A 581 -1.69 13.44 -22.11
CA SER A 581 -3.01 13.03 -21.63
C SER A 581 -3.12 11.50 -21.69
N ILE A 582 -3.72 10.93 -20.67
CA ILE A 582 -4.04 9.51 -20.54
C ILE A 582 -5.50 9.43 -20.12
N GLU A 583 -6.34 8.93 -21.00
CA GLU A 583 -7.72 8.59 -20.70
C GLU A 583 -7.82 7.07 -20.57
N LYS A 584 -8.22 6.58 -19.39
CA LYS A 584 -8.27 5.16 -19.08
C LYS A 584 -9.68 4.73 -18.74
N ASP A 585 -10.27 3.88 -19.55
CA ASP A 585 -11.59 3.29 -19.36
C ASP A 585 -11.50 1.92 -18.67
N ASN A 586 -12.62 1.43 -18.17
CA ASN A 586 -12.72 0.14 -17.48
C ASN A 586 -11.72 -0.03 -16.34
N THR A 587 -11.32 1.05 -15.65
CA THR A 587 -10.37 1.00 -14.53
C THR A 587 -10.77 -0.05 -13.52
N ILE A 588 -9.92 -1.04 -13.26
CA ILE A 588 -10.20 -2.10 -12.29
C ILE A 588 -10.00 -1.57 -10.88
N GLY A 589 -11.06 -1.58 -10.09
CA GLY A 589 -11.06 -1.05 -8.74
C GLY A 589 -12.18 -1.60 -7.87
N LEU A 590 -12.41 -0.95 -6.75
CA LEU A 590 -13.47 -1.27 -5.79
C LEU A 590 -14.43 -0.08 -5.71
N PHE A 591 -15.70 -0.35 -5.54
CA PHE A 591 -16.73 0.70 -5.39
C PHE A 591 -16.55 1.51 -4.11
N GLY A 592 -15.99 0.90 -3.09
CA GLY A 592 -15.78 1.50 -1.78
C GLY A 592 -16.84 1.13 -0.76
N ARG A 593 -16.40 0.88 0.46
CA ARG A 593 -17.25 0.37 1.54
C ARG A 593 -18.31 1.37 1.98
N ASN A 594 -17.91 2.63 2.12
CA ASN A 594 -18.83 3.71 2.49
C ASN A 594 -19.86 3.93 1.38
N ASN A 595 -19.42 3.92 0.13
CA ASN A 595 -20.32 4.03 -1.03
C ASN A 595 -21.31 2.84 -1.07
N SER A 596 -20.85 1.61 -0.73
CA SER A 596 -21.74 0.44 -0.68
C SER A 596 -22.82 0.57 0.39
N SER A 597 -22.48 1.07 1.58
CA SER A 597 -23.47 1.31 2.65
C SER A 597 -24.49 2.40 2.27
N VAL A 598 -24.01 3.47 1.64
CA VAL A 598 -24.89 4.56 1.14
C VAL A 598 -25.76 4.08 -0.03
N TYR A 599 -25.22 3.23 -0.91
CA TYR A 599 -25.99 2.66 -2.01
C TYR A 599 -27.11 1.73 -1.52
N ASP A 600 -26.87 0.93 -0.49
CA ASP A 600 -27.91 0.12 0.18
C ASP A 600 -29.02 1.03 0.75
N LEU A 601 -28.67 2.17 1.36
CA LEU A 601 -29.63 3.16 1.82
C LEU A 601 -30.47 3.71 0.64
N LEU A 602 -29.82 4.12 -0.47
CA LEU A 602 -30.51 4.64 -1.64
C LEU A 602 -31.52 3.63 -2.19
N LEU A 603 -31.12 2.37 -2.34
CA LEU A 603 -32.02 1.31 -2.79
C LEU A 603 -33.24 1.12 -1.86
N ARG A 604 -33.08 1.28 -0.55
CA ARG A 604 -34.17 1.18 0.43
C ARG A 604 -35.10 2.39 0.37
N ILE A 605 -34.57 3.58 0.16
CA ILE A 605 -35.39 4.79 -0.04
C ILE A 605 -36.21 4.67 -1.33
N GLN A 606 -35.60 4.18 -2.41
CA GLN A 606 -36.30 3.94 -3.68
C GLN A 606 -37.39 2.86 -3.57
N GLN A 607 -37.14 1.83 -2.79
CA GLN A 607 -38.14 0.78 -2.50
C GLN A 607 -39.32 1.36 -1.72
N GLY A 608 -39.08 2.27 -0.77
CA GLY A 608 -40.06 2.87 0.10
C GLY A 608 -40.82 1.86 0.97
N ILE A 609 -42.00 2.23 1.41
CA ILE A 609 -42.90 1.44 2.27
C ILE A 609 -44.23 1.10 1.60
N GLY A 610 -44.34 1.20 0.26
CA GLY A 610 -45.52 0.84 -0.51
C GLY A 610 -46.75 1.72 -0.27
N GLY A 611 -46.57 2.93 0.27
CA GLY A 611 -47.72 3.82 0.62
C GLY A 611 -48.43 3.40 1.89
N ALA A 612 -47.81 2.59 2.74
CA ALA A 612 -48.35 2.13 4.03
C ALA A 612 -48.77 3.32 4.91
N SER A 613 -49.91 3.22 5.56
CA SER A 613 -50.48 4.24 6.45
C SER A 613 -50.18 3.98 7.92
N ASN A 614 -49.62 2.79 8.22
CA ASN A 614 -49.27 2.36 9.56
C ASN A 614 -48.17 1.30 9.51
N VAL A 615 -47.58 0.99 10.66
CA VAL A 615 -46.48 0.02 10.81
C VAL A 615 -46.90 -1.37 10.30
N ALA A 616 -48.11 -1.83 10.59
CA ALA A 616 -48.57 -3.17 10.17
C ALA A 616 -48.62 -3.31 8.66
N GLU A 617 -49.10 -2.29 7.95
CA GLU A 617 -49.13 -2.24 6.47
C GLU A 617 -47.71 -2.19 5.92
N MET A 618 -46.81 -1.39 6.53
CA MET A 618 -45.41 -1.34 6.16
C MET A 618 -44.79 -2.76 6.30
N LEU A 619 -44.94 -3.40 7.42
CA LEU A 619 -44.36 -4.75 7.66
C LEU A 619 -44.88 -5.78 6.64
N ALA A 620 -46.18 -5.73 6.31
CA ALA A 620 -46.77 -6.57 5.29
C ALA A 620 -46.16 -6.29 3.88
N PHE A 621 -45.95 -5.04 3.52
CA PHE A 621 -45.26 -4.68 2.27
C PHE A 621 -43.80 -5.10 2.23
N CYS A 622 -43.10 -4.97 3.34
CA CYS A 622 -41.67 -5.24 3.43
C CYS A 622 -41.34 -6.73 3.53
N GLN A 623 -42.38 -7.60 3.82
CA GLN A 623 -42.18 -9.03 3.90
C GLN A 623 -41.59 -9.60 2.61
N GLY A 624 -40.47 -10.33 2.72
CA GLY A 624 -39.75 -10.94 1.60
C GLY A 624 -38.98 -9.99 0.70
N LYS A 625 -38.87 -8.72 1.06
CA LYS A 625 -38.03 -7.75 0.32
C LYS A 625 -36.54 -7.91 0.63
N ASN A 626 -36.22 -8.29 1.87
CA ASN A 626 -34.89 -8.71 2.22
C ASN A 626 -34.72 -10.20 1.89
N ILE A 627 -33.73 -10.53 1.08
CA ILE A 627 -33.50 -11.91 0.58
C ILE A 627 -32.44 -12.56 1.49
N LEU A 628 -32.75 -13.74 2.00
CA LEU A 628 -31.82 -14.52 2.80
C LEU A 628 -30.68 -15.05 1.91
N ASN A 629 -29.46 -14.67 2.23
CA ASN A 629 -28.27 -15.30 1.70
C ASN A 629 -27.94 -16.52 2.57
N SER A 630 -28.25 -17.71 2.06
CA SER A 630 -28.11 -18.96 2.80
C SER A 630 -26.66 -19.34 3.14
N GLN A 631 -25.68 -18.78 2.44
CA GLN A 631 -24.26 -19.02 2.72
C GLN A 631 -23.83 -18.39 4.06
N PHE A 632 -24.41 -17.24 4.39
CA PHE A 632 -24.02 -16.44 5.55
C PHE A 632 -25.10 -16.32 6.61
N ASP A 633 -26.28 -16.86 6.31
CA ASP A 633 -27.49 -16.70 7.16
C ASP A 633 -27.78 -15.21 7.47
N LYS A 634 -27.64 -14.37 6.46
CA LYS A 634 -27.81 -12.91 6.52
C LYS A 634 -28.74 -12.43 5.42
N TYR A 635 -29.31 -11.25 5.58
CA TYR A 635 -30.26 -10.67 4.66
C TYR A 635 -29.65 -9.57 3.81
N ALA A 636 -30.02 -9.50 2.54
CA ALA A 636 -29.64 -8.44 1.62
C ALA A 636 -30.85 -7.94 0.84
N LEU A 637 -30.84 -6.66 0.51
CA LEU A 637 -31.74 -6.13 -0.52
C LEU A 637 -31.19 -6.50 -1.91
N ASN A 638 -32.07 -6.79 -2.85
CA ASN A 638 -31.63 -7.11 -4.21
C ASN A 638 -30.81 -5.94 -4.82
N GLY A 639 -29.62 -6.25 -5.34
CA GLY A 639 -28.68 -5.28 -5.87
C GLY A 639 -27.78 -4.59 -4.84
N SER A 640 -27.96 -4.86 -3.55
CA SER A 640 -27.09 -4.34 -2.48
C SER A 640 -25.84 -5.16 -2.30
N TYR A 641 -24.74 -4.50 -1.97
CA TYR A 641 -23.48 -5.12 -1.54
C TYR A 641 -23.39 -5.34 -0.01
N VAL A 642 -24.48 -5.05 0.73
CA VAL A 642 -24.50 -5.10 2.19
C VAL A 642 -25.35 -6.26 2.67
N LEU A 643 -24.76 -7.14 3.47
CA LEU A 643 -25.48 -8.13 4.27
C LEU A 643 -25.80 -7.58 5.66
N ARG A 644 -26.96 -7.91 6.16
CA ARG A 644 -27.48 -7.42 7.43
C ARG A 644 -27.91 -8.57 8.32
N ASP A 645 -27.85 -8.36 9.61
CA ASP A 645 -28.41 -9.27 10.59
C ASP A 645 -29.91 -9.49 10.34
N ALA A 646 -30.46 -10.53 10.97
CA ALA A 646 -31.86 -10.86 10.88
C ALA A 646 -32.75 -9.63 11.10
N ASP A 647 -33.99 -9.75 10.68
CA ASP A 647 -35.01 -8.71 10.75
C ASP A 647 -34.98 -7.92 12.07
N PRO A 648 -35.20 -6.60 12.00
CA PRO A 648 -35.11 -5.73 13.16
C PRO A 648 -36.01 -6.19 14.28
N SER A 649 -35.55 -5.95 15.49
CA SER A 649 -36.41 -6.09 16.65
C SER A 649 -37.59 -5.13 16.52
N SER A 650 -38.79 -5.58 16.91
CA SER A 650 -40.04 -4.79 16.90
C SER A 650 -39.93 -3.39 17.58
N SER A 651 -38.88 -3.14 18.35
CA SER A 651 -38.61 -1.88 19.02
C SER A 651 -38.27 -0.70 18.11
N TYR A 652 -37.90 -0.93 16.81
CA TYR A 652 -37.52 0.10 15.86
C TYR A 652 -38.47 0.25 14.66
N ASP A 653 -39.58 -0.51 14.62
CA ASP A 653 -40.50 -0.51 13.49
C ASP A 653 -41.17 0.86 13.28
N ASP A 654 -41.51 1.56 14.35
CA ASP A 654 -42.06 2.92 14.28
C ASP A 654 -41.06 3.92 13.69
N ASP A 655 -39.81 3.78 14.06
CA ASP A 655 -38.73 4.63 13.54
C ASP A 655 -38.50 4.41 12.05
N PHE A 656 -38.52 3.17 11.58
CA PHE A 656 -38.44 2.82 10.17
C PHE A 656 -39.64 3.33 9.37
N PHE A 657 -40.83 3.19 9.95
CA PHE A 657 -42.04 3.73 9.34
C PHE A 657 -41.95 5.26 9.17
N ASN A 658 -41.55 5.98 10.23
CA ASN A 658 -41.32 7.42 10.19
C ASN A 658 -40.22 7.82 9.19
N ALA A 659 -39.20 6.98 9.03
CA ALA A 659 -38.14 7.21 8.06
C ALA A 659 -38.56 6.89 6.61
N GLY A 660 -39.68 6.20 6.41
CA GLY A 660 -40.23 5.88 5.08
C GLY A 660 -39.46 4.75 4.36
N ILE A 661 -38.77 3.89 5.09
CA ILE A 661 -38.00 2.75 4.56
C ILE A 661 -38.38 1.46 5.28
N CYS A 662 -38.26 0.34 4.55
CA CYS A 662 -38.45 -0.98 5.17
C CYS A 662 -37.46 -1.25 6.26
N PRO A 663 -37.88 -1.91 7.37
CA PRO A 663 -37.01 -2.32 8.44
C PRO A 663 -35.80 -3.12 7.94
N ALA A 664 -34.66 -2.89 8.57
CA ALA A 664 -33.41 -3.59 8.29
C ALA A 664 -32.60 -3.79 9.55
N GLY A 665 -32.02 -4.97 9.72
CA GLY A 665 -31.04 -5.25 10.76
C GLY A 665 -29.78 -4.41 10.61
N GLN A 666 -28.87 -4.48 11.57
CA GLN A 666 -27.58 -3.81 11.48
C GLN A 666 -26.75 -4.37 10.33
N GLN A 667 -25.90 -3.51 9.76
CA GLN A 667 -24.91 -3.89 8.78
C GLN A 667 -23.89 -4.85 9.41
N ASP A 668 -23.80 -6.05 8.87
CA ASP A 668 -22.86 -7.08 9.33
C ASP A 668 -21.65 -7.19 8.39
N THR A 669 -21.93 -7.35 7.10
CA THR A 669 -20.92 -7.64 6.09
C THR A 669 -21.10 -6.77 4.85
N ILE A 670 -19.99 -6.30 4.30
CA ILE A 670 -19.95 -5.60 3.01
C ILE A 670 -19.18 -6.46 2.01
N TYR A 671 -19.76 -6.70 0.84
CA TYR A 671 -19.10 -7.33 -0.30
C TYR A 671 -18.43 -6.27 -1.18
N GLU A 672 -17.17 -6.51 -1.56
CA GLU A 672 -16.45 -5.67 -2.52
C GLU A 672 -15.78 -6.55 -3.59
N PRO A 673 -16.52 -7.01 -4.61
CA PRO A 673 -15.88 -7.60 -5.77
C PRO A 673 -15.08 -6.54 -6.54
N TYR A 674 -13.97 -6.94 -7.14
CA TYR A 674 -13.32 -6.10 -8.14
C TYR A 674 -14.30 -5.86 -9.30
N GLN A 675 -14.30 -4.66 -9.85
CA GLN A 675 -15.16 -4.27 -10.96
C GLN A 675 -14.48 -3.27 -11.87
N ASN A 676 -14.95 -3.20 -13.11
CA ASN A 676 -14.54 -2.14 -14.02
C ASN A 676 -15.28 -0.85 -13.64
N LEU A 677 -14.52 0.16 -13.26
CA LEU A 677 -15.02 1.52 -12.96
C LEU A 677 -15.07 2.35 -14.25
N ALA A 678 -15.66 3.53 -14.16
CA ALA A 678 -15.74 4.47 -15.28
C ALA A 678 -14.37 5.11 -15.64
N LEU A 679 -14.37 6.00 -16.60
CA LEU A 679 -13.22 6.69 -17.15
C LEU A 679 -12.37 7.40 -16.06
N ARG A 680 -11.07 7.27 -16.19
CA ARG A 680 -10.08 8.06 -15.44
C ARG A 680 -9.24 8.87 -16.39
N THR A 681 -9.20 10.17 -16.19
CA THR A 681 -8.39 11.10 -16.98
C THR A 681 -7.22 11.61 -16.16
N VAL A 682 -6.02 11.51 -16.71
CA VAL A 682 -4.81 12.09 -16.11
C VAL A 682 -4.09 12.91 -17.19
N GLU A 683 -3.84 14.19 -16.91
CA GLU A 683 -3.13 15.10 -17.81
C GLU A 683 -1.99 15.78 -17.08
N GLY A 684 -0.93 16.07 -17.78
CA GLY A 684 0.19 16.77 -17.19
C GLY A 684 1.11 17.44 -18.21
N THR A 685 2.05 18.20 -17.63
CA THR A 685 3.07 18.93 -18.36
C THR A 685 4.42 18.63 -17.75
N ASP A 686 5.36 18.16 -18.58
CA ASP A 686 6.74 17.94 -18.19
C ASP A 686 7.63 18.99 -18.85
N ILE A 687 8.48 19.63 -18.04
CA ILE A 687 9.47 20.63 -18.50
C ILE A 687 10.85 20.12 -18.10
N ALA A 688 11.79 20.06 -19.05
CA ALA A 688 13.17 19.75 -18.73
C ALA A 688 14.14 20.73 -19.42
N ILE A 689 15.20 21.08 -18.69
CA ILE A 689 16.28 21.93 -19.15
C ILE A 689 17.58 21.17 -18.91
N TYR A 690 18.35 20.99 -19.96
CA TYR A 690 19.69 20.41 -19.95
C TYR A 690 20.68 21.45 -20.43
N TYR A 691 21.69 21.77 -19.63
CA TYR A 691 22.69 22.76 -19.97
C TYR A 691 24.09 22.29 -19.58
N ASP A 692 24.91 22.01 -20.58
CA ASP A 692 26.31 21.61 -20.43
C ASP A 692 27.22 22.74 -20.88
N PHE A 693 28.14 23.17 -20.03
CA PHE A 693 29.08 24.27 -20.37
C PHE A 693 30.42 24.09 -19.69
N GLU A 694 31.46 24.56 -20.41
CA GLU A 694 32.84 24.55 -19.94
C GLU A 694 33.26 25.94 -19.47
N THR A 695 34.05 25.96 -18.43
CA THR A 695 34.63 27.19 -17.88
C THR A 695 36.09 26.98 -17.52
N SER A 696 36.80 28.07 -17.25
CA SER A 696 38.22 28.03 -16.79
C SER A 696 38.37 27.31 -15.44
N ILE A 697 37.28 27.16 -14.68
CA ILE A 697 37.29 26.47 -13.39
C ILE A 697 36.81 25.00 -13.49
N GLY A 698 36.33 24.56 -14.63
CA GLY A 698 35.86 23.18 -14.86
C GLY A 698 34.57 23.10 -15.68
N ASP A 699 34.11 21.86 -15.89
CA ASP A 699 32.93 21.53 -16.68
C ASP A 699 31.71 21.41 -15.78
N PHE A 700 30.57 21.92 -16.23
CA PHE A 700 29.31 21.92 -15.54
C PHE A 700 28.24 21.23 -16.40
N SER A 701 27.39 20.43 -15.75
CA SER A 701 26.16 19.87 -16.31
C SER A 701 24.99 20.19 -15.37
N VAL A 702 24.02 20.94 -15.89
CA VAL A 702 22.80 21.31 -15.14
C VAL A 702 21.60 20.65 -15.75
N THR A 703 20.82 19.95 -14.94
CA THR A 703 19.54 19.37 -15.31
C THR A 703 18.47 19.89 -14.36
N LEU A 704 17.43 20.53 -14.90
CA LEU A 704 16.23 20.92 -14.18
C LEU A 704 15.06 20.19 -14.82
N GLN A 705 14.22 19.53 -14.01
CA GLN A 705 13.00 18.88 -14.47
C GLN A 705 11.85 19.25 -13.54
N SER A 706 10.71 19.58 -14.13
CA SER A 706 9.45 19.84 -13.43
C SER A 706 8.38 18.97 -14.06
N SER A 707 7.70 18.18 -13.25
CA SER A 707 6.52 17.40 -13.66
C SER A 707 5.31 17.93 -12.93
N ILE A 708 4.32 18.38 -13.69
CA ILE A 708 3.11 19.02 -13.22
C ILE A 708 1.91 18.16 -13.66
N THR A 709 1.10 17.70 -12.71
CA THR A 709 -0.18 17.05 -12.97
C THR A 709 -1.26 18.12 -13.07
N ASP A 710 -1.73 18.39 -14.28
CA ASP A 710 -2.74 19.42 -14.53
C ASP A 710 -4.15 18.95 -14.17
N LYS A 711 -4.43 17.67 -14.42
CA LYS A 711 -5.72 17.02 -14.16
C LYS A 711 -5.51 15.59 -13.64
N PHE A 712 -6.27 15.19 -12.63
CA PHE A 712 -6.44 13.82 -12.20
C PHE A 712 -7.87 13.61 -11.77
N GLU A 713 -8.70 13.02 -12.62
CA GLU A 713 -10.13 12.91 -12.44
C GLU A 713 -10.61 11.47 -12.65
N GLN A 714 -11.48 10.99 -11.76
CA GLN A 714 -12.18 9.73 -11.88
C GLN A 714 -13.65 10.02 -12.12
N GLU A 715 -14.18 9.61 -13.27
CA GLU A 715 -15.62 9.70 -13.52
C GLU A 715 -16.42 8.74 -12.61
N PRO A 716 -17.62 9.13 -12.22
CA PRO A 716 -18.47 8.31 -11.37
C PRO A 716 -19.03 7.10 -12.13
N SER A 717 -19.02 5.93 -11.47
CA SER A 717 -19.78 4.77 -11.94
C SER A 717 -21.29 5.05 -11.94
N ALA A 718 -22.09 4.19 -12.58
CA ALA A 718 -23.55 4.33 -12.60
C ALA A 718 -24.17 4.36 -11.19
N GLN A 719 -23.68 3.50 -10.27
CA GLN A 719 -24.12 3.47 -8.88
C GLN A 719 -23.74 4.75 -8.15
N PHE A 720 -22.51 5.23 -8.36
CA PHE A 720 -22.05 6.47 -7.76
C PHE A 720 -22.84 7.68 -8.29
N SER A 721 -23.10 7.74 -9.59
CA SER A 721 -23.91 8.80 -10.21
C SER A 721 -25.34 8.82 -9.64
N ALA A 722 -25.92 7.64 -9.39
CA ALA A 722 -27.22 7.54 -8.73
C ALA A 722 -27.20 8.10 -7.30
N ILE A 723 -26.15 7.81 -6.53
CA ILE A 723 -25.98 8.37 -5.17
C ILE A 723 -25.81 9.90 -5.27
N ALA A 724 -24.94 10.38 -6.14
CA ALA A 724 -24.67 11.81 -6.31
C ALA A 724 -25.93 12.60 -6.72
N ALA A 725 -26.72 12.06 -7.65
CA ALA A 725 -27.99 12.62 -8.04
C ALA A 725 -28.98 12.67 -6.86
N ALA A 726 -29.06 11.60 -6.07
CA ALA A 726 -29.95 11.52 -4.92
C ALA A 726 -29.53 12.47 -3.77
N VAL A 727 -28.26 12.79 -3.63
CA VAL A 727 -27.79 13.83 -2.72
C VAL A 727 -28.19 15.23 -3.27
N ALA A 728 -28.01 15.45 -4.57
CA ALA A 728 -28.28 16.73 -5.20
C ALA A 728 -29.78 17.08 -5.20
N ASP A 729 -30.67 16.13 -5.36
CA ASP A 729 -32.14 16.33 -5.38
C ASP A 729 -32.76 16.23 -3.97
N GLY A 730 -31.98 15.97 -2.93
CA GLY A 730 -32.41 15.87 -1.53
C GLY A 730 -33.09 14.54 -1.17
N THR A 731 -33.04 13.53 -2.01
CA THR A 731 -33.50 12.16 -1.70
C THR A 731 -32.61 11.54 -0.61
N LEU A 732 -31.31 11.76 -0.71
CA LEU A 732 -30.33 11.43 0.34
C LEU A 732 -29.97 12.66 1.18
N PRO A 733 -29.63 12.48 2.47
CA PRO A 733 -29.22 13.59 3.33
C PRO A 733 -27.96 14.31 2.81
N PRO A 734 -27.87 15.64 3.01
CA PRO A 734 -26.74 16.45 2.51
C PRO A 734 -25.40 16.19 3.23
N TYR A 735 -25.40 15.49 4.35
CA TYR A 735 -24.18 15.12 5.06
C TYR A 735 -23.47 13.88 4.47
N ILE A 736 -24.07 13.21 3.51
CA ILE A 736 -23.47 12.06 2.86
C ILE A 736 -22.30 12.52 2.02
N SER A 737 -21.12 12.00 2.37
CA SER A 737 -19.87 12.24 1.68
C SER A 737 -19.56 11.09 0.75
N LEU A 738 -19.18 11.38 -0.49
CA LEU A 738 -18.80 10.42 -1.51
C LEU A 738 -17.28 10.47 -1.68
N GLU A 739 -16.66 9.31 -1.81
CA GLU A 739 -15.19 9.17 -1.86
C GLU A 739 -14.73 8.54 -3.18
N GLY A 740 -13.54 8.95 -3.64
CA GLY A 740 -12.85 8.29 -4.74
C GLY A 740 -13.25 8.70 -6.15
N TYR A 741 -14.00 9.80 -6.31
CA TYR A 741 -14.49 10.30 -7.60
C TYR A 741 -14.35 11.82 -7.70
N GLY A 742 -14.42 12.34 -8.93
CA GLY A 742 -14.20 13.75 -9.24
C GLY A 742 -12.72 14.08 -9.31
N ASP A 743 -12.36 15.30 -8.93
CA ASP A 743 -10.96 15.74 -8.89
C ASP A 743 -10.24 15.09 -7.71
N LEU A 744 -9.22 14.27 -8.04
CA LEU A 744 -8.39 13.54 -7.09
C LEU A 744 -6.98 14.13 -6.98
N LYS A 745 -6.73 15.26 -7.61
CA LYS A 745 -5.42 15.92 -7.60
C LYS A 745 -5.03 16.37 -6.18
N ASN A 746 -3.74 16.32 -5.87
CA ASN A 746 -3.20 16.70 -4.56
C ASN A 746 -3.80 15.91 -3.38
N ASN A 747 -4.20 14.68 -3.61
CA ASN A 747 -4.72 13.81 -2.58
C ASN A 747 -3.60 12.94 -1.99
N GLU A 748 -3.65 12.64 -0.69
CA GLU A 748 -2.69 11.80 0.01
C GLU A 748 -2.50 10.40 -0.60
N ASN A 749 -3.53 9.88 -1.28
CA ASN A 749 -3.47 8.56 -1.94
C ASN A 749 -2.92 8.60 -3.37
N ILE A 750 -2.91 9.78 -4.01
CA ILE A 750 -2.49 9.97 -5.40
C ILE A 750 -1.10 10.61 -5.46
N GLY A 751 -0.83 11.58 -4.61
CA GLY A 751 0.41 12.32 -4.55
C GLY A 751 0.24 13.80 -4.91
N THR A 752 1.36 14.52 -4.90
CA THR A 752 1.41 15.95 -5.22
C THR A 752 1.18 16.20 -6.70
N ASP A 753 0.62 17.37 -7.01
CA ASP A 753 0.47 17.85 -8.39
C ASP A 753 1.78 18.29 -9.03
N GLN A 754 2.83 18.60 -8.25
CA GLN A 754 4.10 19.07 -8.79
C GLN A 754 5.30 18.42 -8.08
N LYS A 755 6.26 17.98 -8.91
CA LYS A 755 7.59 17.54 -8.46
C LYS A 755 8.67 18.22 -9.29
N ASP A 756 9.65 18.82 -8.62
CA ASP A 756 10.77 19.47 -9.27
C ASP A 756 12.08 18.81 -8.87
N THR A 757 12.97 18.59 -9.82
CA THR A 757 14.32 18.10 -9.57
C THR A 757 15.36 19.00 -10.19
N LEU A 758 16.40 19.34 -9.42
CA LEU A 758 17.57 20.05 -9.91
C LEU A 758 18.80 19.16 -9.68
N LYS A 759 19.64 19.03 -10.69
CA LYS A 759 20.94 18.38 -10.60
C LYS A 759 22.01 19.25 -11.23
N VAL A 760 23.06 19.53 -10.49
CA VAL A 760 24.24 20.24 -10.97
C VAL A 760 25.43 19.33 -10.74
N ASN A 761 26.14 18.97 -11.82
CA ASN A 761 27.39 18.23 -11.76
C ASN A 761 28.53 19.15 -12.15
N TYR A 762 29.65 19.00 -11.46
CA TYR A 762 30.90 19.69 -11.71
C TYR A 762 32.04 18.70 -11.87
N ARG A 763 32.94 18.92 -12.79
CA ARG A 763 34.13 18.12 -13.02
C ARG A 763 35.34 19.00 -13.32
N ARG A 764 36.46 18.66 -12.69
CA ARG A 764 37.77 19.26 -12.99
C ARG A 764 38.90 18.29 -12.68
N GLY A 765 39.53 17.76 -13.72
CA GLY A 765 40.58 16.75 -13.56
C GLY A 765 40.07 15.53 -12.78
N ASP A 766 40.74 15.21 -11.67
CA ASP A 766 40.37 14.06 -10.82
C ASP A 766 39.22 14.34 -9.84
N TRP A 767 38.78 15.57 -9.73
CA TRP A 767 37.71 15.98 -8.82
C TRP A 767 36.35 16.07 -9.54
N GLY A 768 35.34 15.69 -8.83
CA GLY A 768 33.98 16.00 -9.24
C GLY A 768 33.08 16.23 -8.03
N ALA A 769 32.08 17.06 -8.23
CA ALA A 769 31.06 17.35 -7.23
C ALA A 769 29.67 17.28 -7.86
N SER A 770 28.65 17.00 -7.07
CA SER A 770 27.26 17.14 -7.51
C SER A 770 26.39 17.70 -6.40
N LEU A 771 25.46 18.56 -6.80
CA LEU A 771 24.32 19.02 -6.00
C LEU A 771 23.06 18.46 -6.66
N SER A 772 22.17 17.86 -5.88
CA SER A 772 20.82 17.51 -6.36
C SER A 772 19.78 17.97 -5.35
N ALA A 773 18.69 18.53 -5.83
CA ALA A 773 17.55 18.93 -5.02
C ALA A 773 16.26 18.29 -5.56
N LEU A 774 15.38 17.93 -4.66
CA LEU A 774 14.03 17.43 -4.95
C LEU A 774 13.04 18.27 -4.16
N ARG A 775 12.07 18.87 -4.86
CA ARG A 775 10.90 19.49 -4.25
C ARG A 775 9.69 18.62 -4.53
N VAL A 776 8.96 18.27 -3.48
CA VAL A 776 7.63 17.65 -3.51
C VAL A 776 6.64 18.75 -3.18
N GLY A 777 5.63 18.97 -4.00
CA GLY A 777 4.59 19.98 -3.82
C GLY A 777 3.72 19.74 -2.60
N GLU A 778 2.76 20.59 -2.37
CA GLU A 778 1.79 20.45 -1.29
C GLU A 778 0.76 19.35 -1.56
N LEU A 779 0.12 18.89 -0.49
CA LEU A 779 -0.91 17.85 -0.52
C LEU A 779 -2.08 18.25 0.39
N PHE A 780 -3.24 17.66 0.13
CA PHE A 780 -4.42 17.78 1.00
C PHE A 780 -4.66 16.46 1.75
N ASP A 781 -4.72 16.55 3.09
CA ASP A 781 -5.15 15.44 3.94
C ASP A 781 -6.67 15.50 4.11
N ASN A 782 -7.39 14.85 3.21
CA ASN A 782 -8.86 14.89 3.19
C ASN A 782 -9.51 14.21 4.42
N GLY A 783 -8.74 13.41 5.14
CA GLY A 783 -9.17 12.76 6.38
C GLY A 783 -9.18 13.70 7.59
N VAL A 784 -8.49 14.84 7.51
CA VAL A 784 -8.35 15.80 8.60
C VAL A 784 -9.02 17.13 8.25
N LYS A 785 -10.07 17.47 8.97
CA LYS A 785 -10.83 18.70 8.76
C LYS A 785 -10.95 19.48 10.08
N SER A 786 -10.88 20.80 9.97
CA SER A 786 -11.21 21.71 11.06
C SER A 786 -12.73 21.75 11.32
N ASP A 787 -13.15 22.39 12.40
CA ASP A 787 -14.57 22.51 12.77
C ASP A 787 -15.40 23.27 11.70
N ASP A 788 -14.78 24.19 10.98
CA ASP A 788 -15.39 24.96 9.87
C ASP A 788 -15.26 24.22 8.50
N GLY A 789 -14.74 23.00 8.48
CA GLY A 789 -14.67 22.16 7.30
C GLY A 789 -13.46 22.36 6.39
N GLN A 790 -12.47 23.17 6.79
CA GLN A 790 -11.22 23.31 6.05
C GLN A 790 -10.43 22.00 6.08
N VAL A 791 -9.84 21.63 4.96
CA VAL A 791 -8.99 20.44 4.81
C VAL A 791 -7.57 20.79 5.23
N TYR A 792 -6.89 19.90 5.95
CA TYR A 792 -5.50 20.10 6.37
C TYR A 792 -4.57 20.07 5.14
N VAL A 793 -3.74 21.12 5.00
CA VAL A 793 -2.75 21.23 3.92
C VAL A 793 -1.39 20.79 4.45
N ILE A 794 -0.81 19.80 3.81
CA ILE A 794 0.55 19.32 4.05
C ILE A 794 1.48 20.15 3.19
N PRO A 795 2.37 20.97 3.76
CA PRO A 795 3.20 21.89 2.99
C PRO A 795 4.24 21.17 2.13
N SER A 796 4.70 21.83 1.09
CA SER A 796 5.75 21.32 0.21
C SER A 796 7.06 21.09 0.97
N MET A 797 7.82 20.06 0.57
CA MET A 797 9.11 19.70 1.14
C MET A 797 10.21 19.76 0.08
N THR A 798 11.34 20.39 0.42
CA THR A 798 12.52 20.44 -0.45
C THR A 798 13.72 19.82 0.24
N THR A 799 14.33 18.80 -0.36
CA THR A 799 15.57 18.20 0.13
C THR A 799 16.70 18.39 -0.85
N ALA A 800 17.92 18.62 -0.34
CA ALA A 800 19.10 18.76 -1.16
C ALA A 800 20.22 17.80 -0.73
N ASN A 801 20.94 17.25 -1.70
CA ASN A 801 22.05 16.34 -1.48
C ASN A 801 23.31 16.89 -2.14
N VAL A 802 24.45 16.72 -1.50
CA VAL A 802 25.76 17.12 -2.02
C VAL A 802 26.69 15.92 -2.02
N SER A 803 27.44 15.73 -3.09
CA SER A 803 28.52 14.75 -3.11
C SER A 803 29.78 15.34 -3.73
N VAL A 804 30.92 14.87 -3.23
CA VAL A 804 32.25 15.18 -3.78
C VAL A 804 33.01 13.87 -3.94
N TYR A 805 33.69 13.70 -5.05
CA TYR A 805 34.58 12.56 -5.24
C TYR A 805 35.97 13.00 -5.75
N LYS A 806 36.92 12.13 -5.47
CA LYS A 806 38.28 12.22 -5.99
C LYS A 806 38.69 10.92 -6.64
N LYS A 807 39.25 10.98 -7.86
CA LYS A 807 39.97 9.86 -8.47
C LYS A 807 41.36 9.77 -7.88
N LEU A 808 41.83 8.57 -7.60
CA LEU A 808 43.06 8.22 -6.93
C LEU A 808 43.70 7.02 -7.62
N THR A 809 45.00 6.86 -7.48
CA THR A 809 45.68 5.61 -7.80
C THR A 809 46.09 4.95 -6.50
N LEU A 810 45.59 3.76 -6.18
CA LEU A 810 45.91 3.01 -4.98
C LEU A 810 46.57 1.69 -5.38
N ASN A 811 47.82 1.52 -4.96
CA ASN A 811 48.62 0.32 -5.31
C ASN A 811 48.69 0.04 -6.83
N GLY A 812 48.71 1.09 -7.66
CA GLY A 812 48.76 0.97 -9.10
C GLY A 812 47.40 0.79 -9.80
N ASN A 813 46.32 0.68 -9.06
CA ASN A 813 44.95 0.52 -9.58
C ASN A 813 44.17 1.83 -9.50
N ASP A 814 43.26 2.05 -10.43
CA ASP A 814 42.38 3.20 -10.42
C ASP A 814 41.35 3.07 -9.28
N ALA A 815 41.21 4.12 -8.51
CA ALA A 815 40.25 4.17 -7.41
C ALA A 815 39.48 5.50 -7.42
N ARG A 816 38.30 5.48 -6.82
CA ARG A 816 37.48 6.66 -6.60
C ARG A 816 36.91 6.66 -5.20
N LEU A 817 37.29 7.67 -4.42
CA LEU A 817 36.69 7.93 -3.10
C LEU A 817 35.61 9.00 -3.26
N ARG A 818 34.41 8.72 -2.77
CA ARG A 818 33.27 9.65 -2.76
C ARG A 818 32.71 9.83 -1.36
N LEU A 819 32.51 11.07 -0.98
CA LEU A 819 31.74 11.47 0.20
C LEU A 819 30.42 12.10 -0.30
N MET A 820 29.29 11.71 0.31
CA MET A 820 27.98 12.28 0.02
C MET A 820 27.24 12.58 1.32
N ILE A 821 26.58 13.73 1.34
CA ILE A 821 25.63 14.12 2.39
C ILE A 821 24.27 14.22 1.73
N ARG A 822 23.35 13.40 2.16
CA ARG A 822 21.95 13.51 1.77
C ARG A 822 21.19 14.37 2.76
N ASN A 823 20.22 15.11 2.23
CA ASN A 823 19.41 16.03 3.01
C ASN A 823 20.27 16.97 3.84
N ILE A 824 21.09 17.78 3.16
CA ILE A 824 22.11 18.64 3.80
C ILE A 824 21.50 19.68 4.75
N ALA A 825 20.26 20.07 4.51
CA ALA A 825 19.50 20.98 5.37
C ALA A 825 18.86 20.30 6.59
N ASP A 826 18.92 18.97 6.65
CA ASP A 826 18.27 18.15 7.69
C ASP A 826 16.74 18.35 7.77
N GLU A 827 16.14 18.57 6.60
CA GLU A 827 14.68 18.73 6.50
C GLU A 827 13.95 17.49 6.97
N ARG A 828 12.91 17.72 7.78
CA ARG A 828 12.04 16.67 8.29
C ARG A 828 10.71 16.70 7.54
N ALA A 829 10.07 15.54 7.37
CA ALA A 829 8.80 15.45 6.68
C ALA A 829 7.72 16.32 7.34
N PRO A 830 6.87 16.99 6.54
CA PRO A 830 5.77 17.77 7.09
C PRO A 830 4.78 16.89 7.86
N LEU A 831 4.13 17.47 8.87
CA LEU A 831 3.13 16.79 9.66
C LEU A 831 1.95 16.37 8.79
N ALA A 832 1.49 15.13 8.96
CA ALA A 832 0.33 14.59 8.27
C ALA A 832 -0.31 13.45 9.08
N ASP A 833 -1.54 13.08 8.72
CA ASP A 833 -2.28 11.99 9.33
C ASP A 833 -1.76 10.61 8.93
N GLY A 834 -0.45 10.44 8.95
CA GLY A 834 0.23 9.19 8.65
C GLY A 834 0.61 8.40 9.91
N PHE A 835 1.08 7.16 9.69
CA PHE A 835 1.42 6.25 10.80
C PHE A 835 2.48 6.83 11.75
N PHE A 836 3.50 7.54 11.25
CA PHE A 836 4.55 8.21 12.05
C PHE A 836 4.43 9.73 12.06
N GLY A 837 3.24 10.28 11.77
CA GLY A 837 3.01 11.71 11.69
C GLY A 837 3.37 12.33 10.35
N PHE A 838 3.59 11.51 9.33
CA PHE A 838 3.83 11.94 7.94
C PHE A 838 3.46 10.82 6.97
N TYR A 839 3.28 11.14 5.69
CA TYR A 839 3.01 10.15 4.64
C TYR A 839 4.31 9.56 4.11
N SER A 840 4.66 8.34 4.57
CA SER A 840 5.90 7.64 4.24
C SER A 840 6.02 7.23 2.76
N ASP A 841 4.91 7.16 2.04
CA ASP A 841 4.89 6.85 0.61
C ASP A 841 5.31 8.04 -0.25
N ILE A 842 5.19 9.25 0.28
CA ILE A 842 5.48 10.50 -0.41
C ILE A 842 6.76 11.16 0.13
N HIS A 843 6.92 11.19 1.44
CA HIS A 843 8.02 11.86 2.11
C HIS A 843 8.97 10.87 2.80
N ARG A 844 10.22 11.31 3.02
CA ARG A 844 11.21 10.63 3.85
C ARG A 844 11.52 11.47 5.06
N ASP A 845 11.60 10.87 6.24
CA ASP A 845 11.80 11.56 7.52
C ASP A 845 13.04 11.10 8.30
N GLU A 846 14.01 10.49 7.59
CA GLU A 846 15.25 10.03 8.24
C GLU A 846 16.25 11.18 8.53
N GLY A 847 15.98 12.41 8.10
CA GLY A 847 16.89 13.54 8.27
C GLY A 847 18.17 13.39 7.44
N ARG A 848 19.26 13.95 7.96
CA ARG A 848 20.58 13.95 7.29
C ARG A 848 21.29 12.62 7.42
N HIS A 849 21.93 12.14 6.32
CA HIS A 849 22.79 10.97 6.36
C HIS A 849 24.01 11.09 5.48
N TYR A 850 25.05 10.36 5.85
CA TYR A 850 26.39 10.44 5.31
C TYR A 850 26.77 9.14 4.64
N TYR A 851 27.35 9.24 3.44
CA TYR A 851 27.84 8.09 2.68
C TYR A 851 29.33 8.24 2.42
N LEU A 852 30.06 7.17 2.69
CA LEU A 852 31.42 6.99 2.21
C LEU A 852 31.42 5.83 1.20
N ASP A 853 31.92 6.07 0.00
CA ASP A 853 31.95 5.09 -1.09
C ASP A 853 33.38 5.04 -1.66
N LEU A 854 33.98 3.85 -1.60
CA LEU A 854 35.27 3.55 -2.24
C LEU A 854 35.03 2.54 -3.35
N ARG A 855 35.42 2.90 -4.57
CA ARG A 855 35.47 2.00 -5.71
C ARG A 855 36.92 1.84 -6.16
N MET A 856 37.29 0.60 -6.48
CA MET A 856 38.59 0.25 -7.06
C MET A 856 38.37 -0.58 -8.31
N ASP A 857 39.08 -0.24 -9.38
CA ASP A 857 39.09 -0.95 -10.66
C ASP A 857 40.48 -1.60 -10.82
N PHE A 858 40.51 -2.92 -11.17
CA PHE A 858 41.73 -3.74 -11.21
C PHE A 858 42.02 -4.27 -12.61
#